data_8efe8b5406d65da18ecf4271c6b91a08
#
_entry.id   8efe8b5406d65da18ecf4271c6b91a08
#
_cell.length_a   1.000
_cell.length_b   1.000
_cell.length_c   1.000
_cell.angle_alpha   90.00
_cell.angle_beta   90.00
_cell.angle_gamma   90.00
#
_symmetry.space_group_name_H-M   'P 1'
#
loop_
_entity.id
_entity.type
_entity.pdbx_description
1 polymer ?
#
loop_
_entity_poly.entity_id
_entity_poly.type
_entity_poly.pdbx_seq_one_letter_code
_entity_poly.pdbx_strand_id
1 'polypeptide(L)'
;MVHFFRAALVAVAFVALALGSSAVPANADVVGSVRGTLTGTDQHPIGQATVTLTGDRTTLSTTTGTDGRFAFARVPFGHYALSAATPQGAASAGIDVASDATVTVALVATPVIGRTSASSTTVRGTPVAENAFSARRLAALPRNDKLDAIVEQVPGIVQFSYDEPVAHGFHGLTYELDGAPLPQSTSSNFGQLIDPRNAAAVEIFTGAFPAEFGGSRQGAVVNVVSGGTELTGGNGGALTLGAGEQGSDDARLIEHFTAGHAQFSLALNGSRTDRGLDSPMLVAQHDASSSTDQFLRIALPMGERDLLAFDLSNQYAAFQIPINTNPNDPNSPLVSVPGTDDVQQEYDRFASLSFTHTSKDGNGYVRVVPWMRWDRIAYDGDLDRDVQAFVVNGDGTTTPQNGLRQDRVASYAGLRLSAYRASDRHALKFGIDLQQENLRSSDLIQMAGSPDFIDDAAARGTQTGIYVEDKWTATQHISVNAGLRYDHSTGYVGGAQLSPRLEINDEIARDTVLHAYYGRLYAAPGLEDVRRDAVITQTSPTASPVYDLQPERDTYVELGLAHTFTSALRAYVNAFDRTAINVLDTTQLDNTPLFAVFNNAVGRVRGLEFRLDASSAHVDSGVSLTNSHAEAGGVSGGTFLFPPGSAGDITLQPEDHDQTWTGNAFYTRRFGPDLRTFATLQAEYGTGFPVQFENGDGRLPAHWIADVSVGRAADPVRKRLGYTLSVDNLFDHRYLVKVNNGFNTTQWNAPRRIVFRITAPW
;
A
#
# COMPACT_ATOMS: atom_id res chain seq x y z
N MET A 1 -24.60 15.92 1.82
CA MET A 1 -24.20 14.85 0.86
C MET A 1 -25.03 14.88 -0.43
N VAL A 2 -26.37 14.79 -0.38
CA VAL A 2 -27.22 14.79 -1.60
C VAL A 2 -27.12 16.07 -2.45
N HIS A 3 -26.89 17.23 -1.84
CA HIS A 3 -26.77 18.51 -2.57
C HIS A 3 -25.42 18.68 -3.28
N PHE A 4 -24.34 18.11 -2.73
CA PHE A 4 -23.01 18.15 -3.37
C PHE A 4 -22.96 17.23 -4.61
N PHE A 5 -23.62 16.08 -4.54
CA PHE A 5 -23.73 15.16 -5.68
C PHE A 5 -24.59 15.71 -6.80
N ARG A 6 -25.65 16.46 -6.48
CA ARG A 6 -26.49 17.14 -7.50
C ARG A 6 -25.71 18.21 -8.25
N ALA A 7 -24.86 18.98 -7.57
CA ALA A 7 -24.02 19.98 -8.21
C ALA A 7 -22.92 19.35 -9.10
N ALA A 8 -22.31 18.25 -8.66
CA ALA A 8 -21.32 17.52 -9.45
C ALA A 8 -21.95 16.82 -10.67
N LEU A 9 -23.14 16.22 -10.54
CA LEU A 9 -23.87 15.59 -11.65
C LEU A 9 -24.36 16.61 -12.68
N VAL A 10 -24.77 17.81 -12.27
CA VAL A 10 -25.19 18.89 -13.18
C VAL A 10 -23.98 19.45 -13.93
N ALA A 11 -22.80 19.56 -13.30
CA ALA A 11 -21.56 19.96 -13.98
C ALA A 11 -21.12 18.92 -15.02
N VAL A 12 -21.26 17.63 -14.74
CA VAL A 12 -20.97 16.53 -15.68
C VAL A 12 -21.94 16.50 -16.85
N ALA A 13 -23.25 16.77 -16.64
CA ALA A 13 -24.25 16.81 -17.70
C ALA A 13 -24.06 17.98 -18.67
N PHE A 14 -23.53 19.11 -18.21
CA PHE A 14 -23.25 20.27 -19.08
C PHE A 14 -22.00 20.08 -19.97
N VAL A 15 -21.01 19.30 -19.50
CA VAL A 15 -19.80 19.00 -20.28
C VAL A 15 -20.05 17.93 -21.35
N ALA A 16 -20.97 17.01 -21.12
CA ALA A 16 -21.32 15.92 -22.06
C ALA A 16 -22.06 16.37 -23.34
N LEU A 17 -22.64 17.57 -23.37
CA LEU A 17 -23.47 18.05 -24.50
C LEU A 17 -22.70 18.86 -25.57
N ALA A 18 -21.40 19.11 -25.38
CA ALA A 18 -20.68 20.11 -26.20
C ALA A 18 -19.69 19.59 -27.26
N LEU A 19 -19.39 18.30 -27.37
CA LEU A 19 -18.26 17.84 -28.19
C LEU A 19 -18.57 16.60 -29.06
N GLY A 20 -18.83 16.82 -30.33
CA GLY A 20 -18.67 15.79 -31.37
C GLY A 20 -17.38 16.06 -32.14
N SER A 21 -16.38 15.16 -32.03
CA SER A 21 -15.33 14.99 -33.03
C SER A 21 -14.43 13.77 -32.67
N SER A 22 -13.85 13.15 -33.69
CA SER A 22 -13.13 11.90 -33.77
C SER A 22 -11.98 11.74 -32.72
N ALA A 23 -11.96 10.60 -32.05
CA ALA A 23 -11.05 10.28 -30.98
C ALA A 23 -9.89 9.34 -31.41
N VAL A 24 -8.71 9.62 -30.90
CA VAL A 24 -7.57 8.71 -30.80
C VAL A 24 -7.55 8.14 -29.36
N PRO A 25 -7.26 6.86 -29.13
CA PRO A 25 -7.37 6.25 -27.81
C PRO A 25 -6.35 6.87 -26.83
N ALA A 26 -6.86 7.45 -25.75
CA ALA A 26 -6.06 7.88 -24.60
C ALA A 26 -6.13 6.80 -23.51
N ASN A 27 -5.01 6.23 -23.15
CA ASN A 27 -4.90 5.20 -22.12
C ASN A 27 -4.44 5.81 -20.77
N ALA A 28 -4.98 5.25 -19.70
CA ALA A 28 -4.60 5.31 -18.28
C ALA A 28 -4.37 6.69 -17.62
N ASP A 29 -4.92 6.84 -16.44
CA ASP A 29 -4.83 8.05 -15.61
C ASP A 29 -3.52 8.15 -14.82
N VAL A 30 -2.85 7.05 -14.60
CA VAL A 30 -1.58 7.02 -13.90
C VAL A 30 -0.47 6.93 -14.93
N VAL A 31 0.37 7.94 -14.95
CA VAL A 31 1.39 8.09 -15.98
C VAL A 31 2.69 8.55 -15.34
N GLY A 32 3.76 7.87 -15.70
CA GLY A 32 5.12 8.36 -15.47
C GLY A 32 5.59 9.26 -16.61
N SER A 33 6.84 9.67 -16.55
CA SER A 33 7.50 10.38 -17.62
C SER A 33 8.81 9.71 -18.02
N VAL A 34 9.18 9.80 -19.29
CA VAL A 34 10.46 9.30 -19.80
C VAL A 34 11.23 10.46 -20.41
N ARG A 35 12.47 10.63 -19.99
CA ARG A 35 13.39 11.61 -20.58
C ARG A 35 14.67 10.91 -21.01
N GLY A 36 15.36 11.48 -21.99
CA GLY A 36 16.63 10.90 -22.37
C GLY A 36 17.44 11.76 -23.29
N THR A 37 18.62 11.25 -23.61
CA THR A 37 19.52 11.81 -24.63
C THR A 37 19.80 10.76 -25.68
N LEU A 38 19.88 11.19 -26.92
CA LEU A 38 20.34 10.38 -28.05
C LEU A 38 21.66 10.92 -28.55
N THR A 39 22.70 10.11 -28.51
CA THR A 39 24.04 10.44 -28.94
C THR A 39 24.57 9.43 -29.97
N GLY A 40 25.54 9.81 -30.75
CA GLY A 40 26.34 8.88 -31.56
C GLY A 40 27.38 8.12 -30.72
N THR A 41 28.11 7.19 -31.33
CA THR A 41 29.24 6.50 -30.68
C THR A 41 30.41 7.44 -30.35
N ASP A 42 30.45 8.59 -30.99
CA ASP A 42 31.39 9.70 -30.72
C ASP A 42 30.93 10.63 -29.61
N GLN A 43 29.84 10.28 -28.90
CA GLN A 43 29.21 11.06 -27.85
C GLN A 43 28.61 12.40 -28.29
N HIS A 44 28.56 12.71 -29.58
CA HIS A 44 27.90 13.92 -30.06
C HIS A 44 26.37 13.74 -30.06
N PRO A 45 25.62 14.79 -29.65
CA PRO A 45 24.17 14.73 -29.62
C PRO A 45 23.58 14.60 -31.02
N ILE A 46 22.57 13.76 -31.20
CA ILE A 46 21.83 13.61 -32.44
C ILE A 46 20.49 14.34 -32.30
N GLY A 47 20.39 15.49 -32.95
CA GLY A 47 19.20 16.31 -33.00
C GLY A 47 18.26 15.93 -34.12
N GLN A 48 16.99 16.31 -33.99
CA GLN A 48 15.89 16.08 -34.97
C GLN A 48 15.66 14.61 -35.35
N ALA A 49 16.06 13.68 -34.48
CA ALA A 49 15.80 12.27 -34.66
C ALA A 49 14.47 11.87 -33.99
N THR A 50 13.69 11.04 -34.66
CA THR A 50 12.47 10.49 -34.06
C THR A 50 12.84 9.39 -33.07
N VAL A 51 12.40 9.56 -31.83
CA VAL A 51 12.45 8.54 -30.78
C VAL A 51 11.05 8.00 -30.58
N THR A 52 10.90 6.68 -30.63
CA THR A 52 9.64 5.97 -30.48
C THR A 52 9.67 5.11 -29.25
N LEU A 53 8.66 5.22 -28.42
CA LEU A 53 8.40 4.42 -27.24
C LEU A 53 7.26 3.47 -27.55
N THR A 54 7.51 2.17 -27.62
CA THR A 54 6.53 1.14 -27.96
C THR A 54 6.31 0.22 -26.77
N GLY A 55 5.14 0.26 -26.17
CA GLY A 55 4.65 -0.74 -25.23
C GLY A 55 3.69 -1.72 -25.90
N ASP A 56 3.15 -2.63 -25.11
CA ASP A 56 2.22 -3.65 -25.64
C ASP A 56 1.00 -3.06 -26.35
N ARG A 57 0.66 -1.80 -26.10
CA ARG A 57 -0.56 -1.14 -26.61
C ARG A 57 -0.45 0.33 -26.95
N THR A 58 0.63 0.95 -26.56
CA THR A 58 0.85 2.38 -26.75
C THR A 58 2.13 2.58 -27.51
N THR A 59 2.06 3.31 -28.60
CA THR A 59 3.23 3.79 -29.31
C THR A 59 3.22 5.31 -29.27
N LEU A 60 4.20 5.89 -28.57
CA LEU A 60 4.43 7.32 -28.49
C LEU A 60 5.67 7.67 -29.30
N SER A 61 5.70 8.86 -29.91
CA SER A 61 6.85 9.33 -30.65
C SER A 61 7.12 10.79 -30.29
N THR A 62 8.41 11.12 -30.18
CA THR A 62 8.90 12.48 -29.95
C THR A 62 10.12 12.72 -30.82
N THR A 63 10.53 13.97 -30.97
CA THR A 63 11.72 14.34 -31.75
C THR A 63 12.78 14.92 -30.80
N THR A 64 14.02 14.51 -30.97
CA THR A 64 15.13 15.07 -30.17
C THR A 64 15.38 16.54 -30.50
N GLY A 65 15.66 17.33 -29.48
CA GLY A 65 16.16 18.69 -29.62
C GLY A 65 17.54 18.73 -30.29
N THR A 66 18.05 19.91 -30.65
CA THR A 66 19.38 20.06 -31.22
C THR A 66 20.50 19.56 -30.30
N ASP A 67 20.24 19.47 -29.01
CA ASP A 67 21.10 18.94 -27.96
C ASP A 67 20.94 17.41 -27.75
N GLY A 68 20.19 16.73 -28.63
CA GLY A 68 19.92 15.28 -28.56
C GLY A 68 18.93 14.87 -27.48
N ARG A 69 18.35 15.82 -26.72
CA ARG A 69 17.40 15.49 -25.66
C ARG A 69 16.01 15.19 -26.19
N PHE A 70 15.31 14.25 -25.53
CA PHE A 70 13.92 13.93 -25.81
C PHE A 70 13.15 13.72 -24.49
N ALA A 71 11.83 13.88 -24.55
CA ALA A 71 10.95 13.63 -23.42
C ALA A 71 9.58 13.10 -23.87
N PHE A 72 9.02 12.18 -23.07
CA PHE A 72 7.64 11.77 -23.08
C PHE A 72 7.06 12.12 -21.71
N ALA A 73 6.18 13.08 -21.66
CA ALA A 73 5.67 13.62 -20.39
C ALA A 73 4.57 12.80 -19.76
N ARG A 74 3.97 11.93 -20.52
CA ARG A 74 2.83 11.08 -20.10
C ARG A 74 2.98 9.71 -20.71
N VAL A 75 3.53 8.79 -19.96
CA VAL A 75 3.74 7.40 -20.37
C VAL A 75 2.94 6.53 -19.43
N PRO A 76 1.91 5.81 -19.89
CA PRO A 76 1.21 4.84 -19.07
C PRO A 76 2.17 3.85 -18.42
N PHE A 77 1.82 3.33 -17.25
CA PHE A 77 2.66 2.31 -16.61
C PHE A 77 2.72 1.06 -17.47
N GLY A 78 3.90 0.48 -17.56
CA GLY A 78 4.15 -0.71 -18.37
C GLY A 78 5.61 -0.88 -18.78
N HIS A 79 5.84 -1.97 -19.48
CA HIS A 79 7.13 -2.25 -20.10
C HIS A 79 7.16 -1.69 -21.53
N TYR A 80 8.21 -0.94 -21.85
CA TYR A 80 8.35 -0.26 -23.14
C TYR A 80 9.67 -0.58 -23.82
N ALA A 81 9.63 -0.67 -25.14
CA ALA A 81 10.80 -0.61 -26.00
C ALA A 81 10.96 0.82 -26.54
N LEU A 82 12.04 1.47 -26.15
CA LEU A 82 12.44 2.77 -26.68
C LEU A 82 13.35 2.55 -27.87
N SER A 83 13.11 3.19 -29.00
CA SER A 83 13.90 3.02 -30.21
C SER A 83 14.08 4.34 -30.98
N ALA A 84 15.25 4.50 -31.60
CA ALA A 84 15.51 5.59 -32.52
C ALA A 84 16.30 5.05 -33.73
N ALA A 85 15.90 5.46 -34.93
CA ALA A 85 16.65 5.20 -36.17
C ALA A 85 17.19 6.54 -36.69
N THR A 86 18.49 6.60 -36.91
CA THR A 86 19.18 7.81 -37.36
C THR A 86 20.11 7.50 -38.53
N PRO A 87 20.57 8.49 -39.28
CA PRO A 87 21.59 8.26 -40.33
C PRO A 87 22.91 7.70 -39.79
N GLN A 88 23.22 7.90 -38.50
CA GLN A 88 24.43 7.40 -37.85
C GLN A 88 24.26 5.96 -37.32
N GLY A 89 23.02 5.45 -37.28
CA GLY A 89 22.73 4.11 -36.79
C GLY A 89 21.39 4.00 -36.07
N ALA A 90 21.20 2.91 -35.36
CA ALA A 90 20.01 2.66 -34.57
C ALA A 90 20.37 2.56 -33.07
N ALA A 91 19.44 2.99 -32.22
CA ALA A 91 19.50 2.82 -30.78
C ALA A 91 18.21 2.16 -30.28
N SER A 92 18.29 1.31 -29.27
CA SER A 92 17.13 0.77 -28.59
C SER A 92 17.39 0.49 -27.12
N ALA A 93 16.36 0.61 -26.29
CA ALA A 93 16.41 0.34 -24.86
C ALA A 93 15.06 -0.20 -24.40
N GLY A 94 15.06 -1.19 -23.49
CA GLY A 94 13.89 -1.59 -22.73
C GLY A 94 13.82 -0.77 -21.44
N ILE A 95 12.65 -0.24 -21.11
CA ILE A 95 12.41 0.52 -19.88
C ILE A 95 11.10 0.07 -19.22
N ASP A 96 11.06 0.14 -17.91
CA ASP A 96 9.84 0.01 -17.12
C ASP A 96 9.42 1.39 -16.63
N VAL A 97 8.17 1.75 -16.87
CA VAL A 97 7.51 2.92 -16.29
C VAL A 97 6.53 2.37 -15.27
N ALA A 98 6.89 2.45 -14.00
CA ALA A 98 6.15 1.80 -12.92
C ALA A 98 5.62 2.81 -11.89
N SER A 99 5.98 4.09 -12.05
CA SER A 99 5.56 5.16 -11.16
C SER A 99 5.41 6.50 -11.89
N ASP A 100 4.95 7.52 -11.21
CA ASP A 100 4.92 8.89 -11.72
C ASP A 100 6.33 9.53 -11.80
N ALA A 101 7.35 8.83 -11.31
CA ALA A 101 8.75 9.24 -11.43
C ALA A 101 9.21 9.35 -12.88
N THR A 102 10.24 10.16 -13.09
CA THR A 102 10.84 10.32 -14.41
C THR A 102 11.89 9.25 -14.67
N VAL A 103 11.63 8.33 -15.60
CA VAL A 103 12.64 7.39 -16.10
C VAL A 103 13.60 8.14 -17.03
N THR A 104 14.88 8.14 -16.71
CA THR A 104 15.91 8.79 -17.54
C THR A 104 16.73 7.77 -18.32
N VAL A 105 16.85 7.96 -19.64
CA VAL A 105 17.48 6.98 -20.54
C VAL A 105 18.53 7.66 -21.41
N ALA A 106 19.70 7.04 -21.54
CA ALA A 106 20.69 7.42 -22.54
C ALA A 106 20.67 6.42 -23.70
N LEU A 107 20.36 6.90 -24.89
CA LEU A 107 20.40 6.12 -26.14
C LEU A 107 21.69 6.45 -26.92
N VAL A 108 22.39 5.40 -27.33
CA VAL A 108 23.57 5.55 -28.21
C VAL A 108 23.26 4.91 -29.55
N ALA A 109 23.21 5.71 -30.62
CA ALA A 109 23.03 5.21 -31.97
C ALA A 109 24.33 4.53 -32.46
N THR A 110 24.24 3.23 -32.74
CA THR A 110 25.35 2.45 -33.27
C THR A 110 25.12 2.09 -34.74
N PRO A 111 26.16 2.16 -35.59
CA PRO A 111 26.03 1.74 -36.99
C PRO A 111 25.53 0.31 -37.07
N VAL A 112 24.53 0.05 -37.89
CA VAL A 112 23.99 -1.30 -38.12
C VAL A 112 24.93 -2.08 -39.01
N ILE A 113 25.91 -2.76 -38.43
CA ILE A 113 26.79 -3.72 -39.12
C ILE A 113 26.31 -5.12 -38.71
N GLY A 114 25.38 -5.69 -39.49
CA GLY A 114 24.76 -6.97 -39.14
C GLY A 114 23.77 -6.88 -37.99
N ARG A 115 22.89 -7.90 -37.85
CA ARG A 115 21.84 -7.97 -36.82
C ARG A 115 22.39 -8.22 -35.40
N THR A 116 23.13 -7.29 -34.87
CA THR A 116 23.49 -7.22 -33.44
C THR A 116 23.21 -5.81 -32.94
N SER A 117 22.09 -5.64 -32.29
CA SER A 117 21.78 -4.40 -31.56
C SER A 117 22.54 -4.41 -30.24
N ALA A 118 23.54 -3.55 -30.08
CA ALA A 118 24.10 -3.24 -28.80
C ALA A 118 23.28 -2.07 -28.21
N SER A 119 22.55 -2.32 -27.14
CA SER A 119 21.86 -1.28 -26.36
C SER A 119 22.62 -1.05 -25.07
N SER A 120 22.97 0.17 -24.77
CA SER A 120 23.35 0.57 -23.41
C SER A 120 22.22 1.41 -22.84
N THR A 121 21.62 0.94 -21.78
CA THR A 121 20.56 1.65 -21.06
C THR A 121 21.09 1.97 -19.67
N THR A 122 21.23 3.23 -19.34
CA THR A 122 21.40 3.66 -17.96
C THR A 122 20.07 4.25 -17.51
N VAL A 123 19.34 3.53 -16.69
CA VAL A 123 18.14 4.05 -16.02
C VAL A 123 18.64 4.83 -14.82
N ARG A 124 18.49 6.15 -14.86
CA ARG A 124 18.88 7.04 -13.76
C ARG A 124 17.64 7.44 -12.96
N GLY A 125 17.69 7.21 -11.65
CA GLY A 125 16.86 7.91 -10.67
C GLY A 125 15.45 7.42 -10.48
N THR A 126 15.27 6.19 -10.01
CA THR A 126 14.15 5.90 -9.10
C THR A 126 14.60 6.28 -7.70
N PRO A 127 13.81 7.03 -6.91
CA PRO A 127 14.07 7.21 -5.49
C PRO A 127 14.25 5.85 -4.82
N VAL A 128 15.19 5.73 -3.89
CA VAL A 128 15.44 4.48 -3.15
C VAL A 128 14.20 4.05 -2.36
N ALA A 129 13.37 5.01 -1.97
CA ALA A 129 12.14 4.83 -1.20
C ALA A 129 10.95 4.31 -2.01
N GLU A 130 11.04 4.23 -3.36
CA GLU A 130 9.93 3.81 -4.20
C GLU A 130 10.09 2.35 -4.65
N ASN A 131 9.05 1.56 -4.41
CA ASN A 131 8.96 0.17 -4.81
C ASN A 131 7.72 -0.04 -5.70
N ALA A 132 7.89 -0.60 -6.88
CA ALA A 132 6.80 -0.85 -7.81
C ALA A 132 6.73 -2.32 -8.23
N PHE A 133 5.51 -2.86 -8.21
CA PHE A 133 5.20 -4.24 -8.58
C PHE A 133 4.27 -4.22 -9.80
N SER A 134 4.78 -4.55 -10.97
CA SER A 134 3.97 -4.64 -12.18
C SER A 134 3.01 -5.84 -12.16
N ALA A 135 1.92 -5.79 -12.94
CA ALA A 135 0.97 -6.91 -13.06
C ALA A 135 1.66 -8.25 -13.40
N ARG A 136 2.72 -8.22 -14.21
CA ARG A 136 3.50 -9.40 -14.55
C ARG A 136 4.25 -9.98 -13.34
N ARG A 137 4.76 -9.14 -12.45
CA ARG A 137 5.41 -9.56 -11.21
C ARG A 137 4.35 -10.09 -10.24
N LEU A 138 3.27 -9.32 -10.01
CA LEU A 138 2.16 -9.70 -9.14
C LEU A 138 1.59 -11.08 -9.50
N ALA A 139 1.35 -11.34 -10.78
CA ALA A 139 0.79 -12.63 -11.25
C ALA A 139 1.70 -13.85 -10.98
N ALA A 140 2.97 -13.65 -10.68
CA ALA A 140 3.92 -14.73 -10.39
C ALA A 140 4.16 -14.96 -8.89
N LEU A 141 3.67 -14.09 -8.01
CA LEU A 141 3.85 -14.21 -6.56
C LEU A 141 3.01 -15.35 -5.98
N PRO A 142 3.48 -16.05 -4.94
CA PRO A 142 2.72 -17.11 -4.26
C PRO A 142 1.41 -16.59 -3.65
N ARG A 143 1.48 -15.62 -2.76
CA ARG A 143 0.34 -14.99 -2.08
C ARG A 143 -0.18 -13.76 -2.84
N ASN A 144 -0.42 -13.86 -4.14
CA ASN A 144 -0.80 -12.74 -4.99
C ASN A 144 -2.25 -12.27 -4.81
N ASP A 145 -3.03 -12.95 -4.00
CA ASP A 145 -4.40 -12.62 -3.59
C ASP A 145 -4.46 -11.74 -2.33
N LYS A 146 -3.32 -11.52 -1.65
CA LYS A 146 -3.22 -10.67 -0.46
C LYS A 146 -2.36 -9.44 -0.73
N LEU A 147 -2.93 -8.24 -0.54
CA LEU A 147 -2.20 -6.98 -0.72
C LEU A 147 -1.09 -6.83 0.31
N ASP A 148 -1.34 -7.21 1.55
CA ASP A 148 -0.37 -7.15 2.64
C ASP A 148 0.87 -7.98 2.35
N ALA A 149 0.71 -9.20 1.83
CA ALA A 149 1.82 -10.06 1.42
C ALA A 149 2.70 -9.48 0.27
N ILE A 150 2.16 -8.54 -0.50
CA ILE A 150 2.91 -7.79 -1.50
C ILE A 150 3.68 -6.65 -0.84
N VAL A 151 3.03 -5.95 0.08
CA VAL A 151 3.60 -4.82 0.82
C VAL A 151 4.78 -5.27 1.68
N GLU A 152 4.69 -6.41 2.32
CA GLU A 152 5.75 -7.02 3.15
C GLU A 152 7.05 -7.32 2.39
N GLN A 153 7.02 -7.39 1.07
CA GLN A 153 8.25 -7.57 0.28
C GLN A 153 9.14 -6.32 0.23
N VAL A 154 8.63 -5.18 0.71
CA VAL A 154 9.37 -3.93 0.74
C VAL A 154 10.26 -3.87 1.99
N PRO A 155 11.53 -3.45 1.88
CA PRO A 155 12.40 -3.30 3.03
C PRO A 155 11.77 -2.46 4.14
N GLY A 156 11.94 -2.86 5.39
CA GLY A 156 11.43 -2.14 6.55
C GLY A 156 9.93 -2.26 6.81
N ILE A 157 9.20 -3.06 6.01
CA ILE A 157 7.81 -3.42 6.30
C ILE A 157 7.77 -4.84 6.84
N VAL A 158 7.03 -5.02 7.92
CA VAL A 158 6.86 -6.29 8.61
C VAL A 158 5.38 -6.60 8.83
N GLN A 159 5.02 -7.87 8.79
CA GLN A 159 3.70 -8.32 9.20
C GLN A 159 3.61 -8.34 10.72
N PHE A 160 2.60 -7.69 11.25
CA PHE A 160 2.26 -7.69 12.66
C PHE A 160 0.93 -8.44 12.88
N SER A 161 0.29 -8.22 13.98
CA SER A 161 -0.98 -8.83 14.40
C SER A 161 -2.06 -8.78 13.31
N TYR A 162 -2.68 -9.91 12.99
CA TYR A 162 -3.79 -10.04 12.03
C TYR A 162 -3.49 -9.48 10.62
N ASP A 163 -2.33 -9.81 10.09
CA ASP A 163 -1.85 -9.36 8.78
C ASP A 163 -1.67 -7.82 8.69
N GLU A 164 -1.66 -7.07 9.81
CA GLU A 164 -1.41 -5.62 9.78
C GLU A 164 0.05 -5.32 9.42
N PRO A 165 0.33 -4.61 8.32
CA PRO A 165 1.69 -4.23 7.99
C PRO A 165 2.14 -3.00 8.79
N VAL A 166 3.31 -3.10 9.39
CA VAL A 166 4.01 -2.01 10.08
C VAL A 166 5.21 -1.59 9.26
N ALA A 167 5.32 -0.31 8.92
CA ALA A 167 6.42 0.20 8.11
C ALA A 167 7.36 1.07 8.96
N HIS A 168 8.66 0.70 8.99
CA HIS A 168 9.68 1.41 9.77
C HIS A 168 9.25 1.66 11.22
N GLY A 169 8.62 0.67 11.85
CA GLY A 169 8.16 0.76 13.23
C GLY A 169 7.00 1.72 13.48
N PHE A 170 6.20 2.06 12.47
CA PHE A 170 4.99 2.85 12.62
C PHE A 170 3.77 2.09 12.11
N HIS A 171 2.70 2.13 12.90
CA HIS A 171 1.40 1.61 12.52
C HIS A 171 0.80 2.40 11.36
N GLY A 172 0.04 1.72 10.54
CA GLY A 172 -0.80 2.30 9.52
C GLY A 172 -0.08 2.65 8.23
N LEU A 173 -0.54 2.01 7.19
CA LEU A 173 -0.26 2.38 5.82
C LEU A 173 -1.38 3.26 5.29
N THR A 174 -1.06 4.15 4.39
CA THR A 174 -2.07 4.87 3.63
C THR A 174 -2.24 4.23 2.28
N TYR A 175 -3.48 3.92 1.94
CA TYR A 175 -3.83 3.35 0.65
C TYR A 175 -4.39 4.41 -0.29
N GLU A 176 -4.07 4.27 -1.56
CA GLU A 176 -4.64 5.06 -2.65
C GLU A 176 -5.09 4.12 -3.78
N LEU A 177 -6.17 4.47 -4.45
CA LEU A 177 -6.60 3.83 -5.69
C LEU A 177 -6.49 4.84 -6.83
N ASP A 178 -5.62 4.57 -7.81
CA ASP A 178 -5.36 5.49 -8.92
C ASP A 178 -5.05 6.92 -8.44
N GLY A 179 -4.34 7.05 -7.33
CA GLY A 179 -4.00 8.32 -6.70
C GLY A 179 -5.15 9.03 -5.98
N ALA A 180 -6.30 8.40 -5.81
CA ALA A 180 -7.37 8.88 -4.93
C ALA A 180 -7.22 8.28 -3.54
N PRO A 181 -7.29 9.08 -2.44
CA PRO A 181 -7.12 8.55 -1.09
C PRO A 181 -8.17 7.50 -0.73
N LEU A 182 -7.73 6.43 -0.10
CA LEU A 182 -8.55 5.40 0.54
C LEU A 182 -8.27 5.44 2.06
N PRO A 183 -8.86 6.38 2.82
CA PRO A 183 -8.66 6.41 4.26
C PRO A 183 -9.15 5.11 4.90
N GLN A 184 -8.35 4.55 5.79
CA GLN A 184 -8.65 3.30 6.50
C GLN A 184 -8.22 3.43 7.95
N SER A 185 -8.93 2.75 8.86
CA SER A 185 -8.49 2.49 10.21
C SER A 185 -7.24 1.60 10.22
N THR A 186 -6.38 1.79 11.18
CA THR A 186 -5.16 0.99 11.34
C THR A 186 -5.40 -0.31 12.10
N SER A 187 -6.50 -0.45 12.85
CA SER A 187 -6.57 -1.48 13.89
C SER A 187 -7.84 -2.33 13.89
N SER A 188 -8.80 -2.09 13.01
CA SER A 188 -10.11 -2.75 13.14
C SER A 188 -10.62 -3.41 11.86
N ASN A 189 -9.96 -3.20 10.73
CA ASN A 189 -10.35 -3.77 9.45
C ASN A 189 -9.40 -4.92 9.08
N PHE A 190 -9.94 -6.11 8.90
CA PHE A 190 -9.19 -7.29 8.45
C PHE A 190 -9.31 -7.50 6.93
N GLY A 191 -10.36 -6.96 6.32
CA GLY A 191 -10.59 -7.06 4.88
C GLY A 191 -9.67 -6.15 4.08
N GLN A 192 -9.07 -6.68 3.02
CA GLN A 192 -8.28 -5.87 2.12
C GLN A 192 -9.18 -4.96 1.26
N LEU A 193 -8.73 -3.73 1.01
CA LEU A 193 -9.50 -2.73 0.26
C LEU A 193 -9.68 -3.05 -1.22
N ILE A 194 -8.73 -3.73 -1.82
CA ILE A 194 -8.70 -4.08 -3.25
C ILE A 194 -7.94 -5.38 -3.44
N ASP A 195 -8.47 -6.30 -4.24
CA ASP A 195 -7.74 -7.49 -4.67
C ASP A 195 -6.56 -7.07 -5.58
N PRO A 196 -5.31 -7.29 -5.18
CA PRO A 196 -4.13 -6.85 -5.93
C PRO A 196 -4.02 -7.52 -7.31
N ARG A 197 -4.70 -8.61 -7.55
CA ARG A 197 -4.77 -9.26 -8.88
C ARG A 197 -5.53 -8.41 -9.90
N ASN A 198 -6.29 -7.39 -9.45
CA ASN A 198 -6.97 -6.41 -10.30
C ASN A 198 -6.08 -5.22 -10.66
N ALA A 199 -4.87 -5.16 -10.10
CA ALA A 199 -3.94 -4.06 -10.33
C ALA A 199 -3.08 -4.25 -11.59
N ALA A 200 -2.84 -3.15 -12.32
CA ALA A 200 -1.78 -3.05 -13.32
C ALA A 200 -0.41 -2.89 -12.64
N ALA A 201 -0.39 -2.19 -11.50
CA ALA A 201 0.77 -2.04 -10.64
C ALA A 201 0.36 -1.77 -9.20
N VAL A 202 1.26 -2.07 -8.26
CA VAL A 202 1.19 -1.60 -6.87
C VAL A 202 2.47 -0.82 -6.61
N GLU A 203 2.34 0.44 -6.21
CA GLU A 203 3.44 1.34 -5.87
C GLU A 203 3.48 1.53 -4.38
N ILE A 204 4.66 1.43 -3.78
CA ILE A 204 4.83 1.53 -2.33
C ILE A 204 5.97 2.51 -2.05
N PHE A 205 5.63 3.57 -1.33
CA PHE A 205 6.59 4.59 -0.89
C PHE A 205 6.83 4.42 0.60
N THR A 206 8.09 4.33 1.00
CA THR A 206 8.51 4.26 2.39
C THR A 206 9.50 5.38 2.70
N GLY A 207 9.31 6.11 3.80
CA GLY A 207 10.29 7.05 4.34
C GLY A 207 10.38 8.39 3.61
N ALA A 208 11.15 8.50 2.54
CA ALA A 208 11.44 9.76 1.82
C ALA A 208 10.25 10.23 0.95
N PHE A 209 9.17 10.65 1.57
CA PHE A 209 7.93 11.04 0.88
C PHE A 209 8.06 12.37 0.13
N PRO A 210 7.66 12.45 -1.16
CA PRO A 210 7.41 13.71 -1.86
C PRO A 210 6.36 14.58 -1.15
N ALA A 211 6.31 15.88 -1.45
CA ALA A 211 5.40 16.81 -0.78
C ALA A 211 3.92 16.56 -1.08
N GLU A 212 3.60 15.82 -2.13
CA GLU A 212 2.23 15.42 -2.45
C GLU A 212 1.60 14.51 -1.39
N PHE A 213 2.39 13.73 -0.67
CA PHE A 213 1.91 12.84 0.37
C PHE A 213 1.92 13.52 1.75
N GLY A 214 0.84 13.39 2.52
CA GLY A 214 0.73 13.98 3.87
C GLY A 214 -0.66 13.78 4.48
N GLY A 215 -0.91 14.46 5.58
CA GLY A 215 -2.18 14.36 6.31
C GLY A 215 -2.23 13.17 7.26
N SER A 216 -2.79 12.05 6.86
CA SER A 216 -2.95 10.85 7.68
C SER A 216 -1.92 9.74 7.38
N ARG A 217 -0.88 10.04 6.64
CA ARG A 217 0.10 9.05 6.18
C ARG A 217 1.23 8.90 7.18
N GLN A 218 1.43 7.70 7.68
CA GLN A 218 2.38 7.40 8.76
C GLN A 218 3.59 6.57 8.27
N GLY A 219 3.43 5.28 8.08
CA GLY A 219 4.53 4.37 7.76
C GLY A 219 4.88 4.33 6.28
N ALA A 220 3.91 4.08 5.43
CA ALA A 220 4.08 4.00 3.98
C ALA A 220 2.82 4.46 3.23
N VAL A 221 2.99 4.75 1.93
CA VAL A 221 1.88 4.99 1.00
C VAL A 221 1.85 3.86 -0.02
N VAL A 222 0.72 3.18 -0.14
CA VAL A 222 0.46 2.10 -1.09
C VAL A 222 -0.55 2.58 -2.11
N ASN A 223 -0.11 2.86 -3.33
CA ASN A 223 -0.99 3.24 -4.43
C ASN A 223 -1.27 2.02 -5.32
N VAL A 224 -2.51 1.57 -5.34
CA VAL A 224 -2.96 0.52 -6.24
C VAL A 224 -3.41 1.15 -7.56
N VAL A 225 -2.69 0.85 -8.62
CA VAL A 225 -3.04 1.28 -9.97
C VAL A 225 -3.95 0.25 -10.59
N SER A 226 -5.18 0.63 -10.88
CA SER A 226 -6.17 -0.29 -11.40
C SER A 226 -5.77 -0.89 -12.74
N GLY A 227 -6.01 -2.19 -12.91
CA GLY A 227 -5.75 -2.89 -14.15
C GLY A 227 -6.77 -2.53 -15.23
N GLY A 228 -6.27 -2.42 -16.43
CA GLY A 228 -7.06 -2.22 -17.63
C GLY A 228 -6.86 -3.37 -18.61
N THR A 229 -6.78 -3.02 -19.86
CA THR A 229 -6.55 -3.96 -20.97
C THR A 229 -5.23 -4.73 -20.85
N GLU A 230 -4.28 -4.33 -19.99
CA GLU A 230 -3.05 -5.06 -19.69
C GLU A 230 -3.31 -6.44 -19.08
N LEU A 231 -4.40 -6.59 -18.36
CA LEU A 231 -4.79 -7.87 -17.76
C LEU A 231 -5.38 -8.86 -18.80
N THR A 232 -6.00 -8.36 -19.85
CA THR A 232 -6.74 -9.17 -20.83
C THR A 232 -6.16 -9.17 -22.23
N GLY A 233 -5.17 -8.34 -22.53
CA GLY A 233 -4.60 -8.26 -23.86
C GLY A 233 -5.45 -7.48 -24.89
N GLY A 234 -6.45 -6.69 -24.47
CA GLY A 234 -7.40 -5.97 -25.33
C GLY A 234 -8.83 -6.18 -24.85
N ASN A 235 -9.81 -6.04 -25.73
CA ASN A 235 -11.18 -6.44 -25.42
C ASN A 235 -11.24 -7.95 -25.17
N GLY A 236 -11.88 -8.34 -24.09
CA GLY A 236 -12.01 -9.72 -23.67
C GLY A 236 -11.94 -9.84 -22.15
N GLY A 237 -12.02 -11.05 -21.66
CA GLY A 237 -12.04 -11.32 -20.22
C GLY A 237 -11.28 -12.58 -19.85
N ALA A 238 -11.32 -12.89 -18.58
CA ALA A 238 -10.82 -14.15 -18.04
C ALA A 238 -11.61 -14.57 -16.80
N LEU A 239 -11.85 -15.87 -16.68
CA LEU A 239 -12.34 -16.51 -15.48
C LEU A 239 -11.19 -17.27 -14.83
N THR A 240 -10.91 -16.97 -13.58
CA THR A 240 -9.99 -17.74 -12.74
C THR A 240 -10.80 -18.48 -11.68
N LEU A 241 -10.53 -19.77 -11.52
CA LEU A 241 -11.07 -20.58 -10.43
C LEU A 241 -9.91 -21.19 -9.66
N GLY A 242 -9.96 -21.11 -8.35
CA GLY A 242 -8.97 -21.64 -7.42
C GLY A 242 -9.59 -22.56 -6.40
N ALA A 243 -8.83 -23.57 -5.98
CA ALA A 243 -9.18 -24.44 -4.86
C ALA A 243 -7.90 -24.92 -4.16
N GLY A 244 -7.97 -25.10 -2.86
CA GLY A 244 -6.80 -25.49 -2.08
C GLY A 244 -7.12 -26.09 -0.71
N GLU A 245 -6.06 -26.23 0.09
CA GLU A 245 -6.16 -26.68 1.47
C GLU A 245 -6.87 -25.64 2.34
N GLN A 246 -7.28 -26.05 3.54
CA GLN A 246 -7.95 -25.19 4.54
C GLN A 246 -9.25 -24.55 4.01
N GLY A 247 -10.04 -25.31 3.23
CA GLY A 247 -11.28 -24.79 2.65
C GLY A 247 -11.10 -23.61 1.69
N SER A 248 -9.87 -23.38 1.21
CA SER A 248 -9.57 -22.24 0.34
C SER A 248 -10.15 -22.44 -1.04
N ASP A 249 -11.13 -21.61 -1.40
CA ASP A 249 -11.71 -21.53 -2.73
C ASP A 249 -11.71 -20.05 -3.19
N ASP A 250 -11.42 -19.79 -4.45
CA ASP A 250 -11.57 -18.47 -5.03
C ASP A 250 -12.10 -18.49 -6.46
N ALA A 251 -12.88 -17.49 -6.81
CA ALA A 251 -13.35 -17.25 -8.15
C ALA A 251 -13.14 -15.78 -8.53
N ARG A 252 -12.60 -15.52 -9.72
CA ARG A 252 -12.36 -14.17 -10.21
C ARG A 252 -12.76 -14.07 -11.68
N LEU A 253 -13.61 -13.09 -11.99
CA LEU A 253 -14.00 -12.70 -13.34
C LEU A 253 -13.43 -11.31 -13.62
N ILE A 254 -12.72 -11.16 -14.72
CA ILE A 254 -12.33 -9.86 -15.26
C ILE A 254 -12.87 -9.72 -16.68
N GLU A 255 -13.30 -8.51 -17.03
CA GLU A 255 -13.80 -8.19 -18.37
C GLU A 255 -13.38 -6.78 -18.77
N HIS A 256 -12.89 -6.64 -19.99
CA HIS A 256 -12.56 -5.37 -20.61
C HIS A 256 -13.22 -5.26 -21.96
N PHE A 257 -13.95 -4.16 -22.18
CA PHE A 257 -14.56 -3.88 -23.47
C PHE A 257 -14.61 -2.38 -23.74
N THR A 258 -14.67 -2.04 -25.00
CA THR A 258 -14.84 -0.68 -25.47
C THR A 258 -16.22 -0.53 -26.11
N ALA A 259 -16.99 0.47 -25.66
CA ALA A 259 -18.28 0.83 -26.24
C ALA A 259 -18.24 2.30 -26.68
N GLY A 260 -18.23 2.55 -27.98
CA GLY A 260 -17.99 3.88 -28.55
C GLY A 260 -16.57 4.33 -28.18
N HIS A 261 -16.46 5.43 -27.43
CA HIS A 261 -15.18 5.94 -26.92
C HIS A 261 -14.91 5.54 -25.47
N ALA A 262 -15.88 4.98 -24.77
CA ALA A 262 -15.74 4.58 -23.39
C ALA A 262 -15.06 3.19 -23.28
N GLN A 263 -14.11 3.08 -22.36
CA GLN A 263 -13.44 1.84 -21.99
C GLN A 263 -13.99 1.39 -20.64
N PHE A 264 -14.33 0.12 -20.54
CA PHE A 264 -14.89 -0.49 -19.35
C PHE A 264 -13.94 -1.58 -18.85
N SER A 265 -13.66 -1.55 -17.55
CA SER A 265 -12.91 -2.59 -16.84
C SER A 265 -13.77 -3.05 -15.67
N LEU A 266 -14.10 -4.33 -15.63
CA LEU A 266 -14.87 -4.95 -14.56
C LEU A 266 -14.06 -6.07 -13.94
N ALA A 267 -14.02 -6.13 -12.60
CA ALA A 267 -13.53 -7.27 -11.87
C ALA A 267 -14.55 -7.67 -10.79
N LEU A 268 -14.83 -8.96 -10.70
CA LEU A 268 -15.66 -9.56 -9.67
C LEU A 268 -14.87 -10.70 -9.04
N ASN A 269 -14.63 -10.61 -7.74
CA ASN A 269 -13.87 -11.60 -6.99
C ASN A 269 -14.72 -12.14 -5.85
N GLY A 270 -14.50 -13.40 -5.49
CA GLY A 270 -15.03 -14.02 -4.28
C GLY A 270 -14.05 -15.04 -3.77
N SER A 271 -13.88 -15.11 -2.46
CA SER A 271 -13.01 -16.09 -1.81
C SER A 271 -13.57 -16.55 -0.48
N ARG A 272 -13.13 -17.70 -0.05
CA ARG A 272 -13.36 -18.23 1.30
C ARG A 272 -12.18 -19.08 1.75
N THR A 273 -12.03 -19.21 3.07
CA THR A 273 -11.05 -20.09 3.71
C THR A 273 -11.52 -20.44 5.11
N ASP A 274 -11.05 -21.57 5.66
CA ASP A 274 -11.24 -21.95 7.05
C ASP A 274 -10.14 -21.36 7.97
N ARG A 275 -9.26 -20.49 7.42
CA ARG A 275 -8.16 -19.81 8.11
C ARG A 275 -8.18 -18.33 7.73
N GLY A 276 -9.02 -17.57 8.41
CA GLY A 276 -9.25 -16.15 8.14
C GLY A 276 -8.27 -15.23 8.85
N LEU A 277 -7.98 -15.53 10.12
CA LEU A 277 -7.17 -14.70 11.00
C LEU A 277 -6.04 -15.51 11.67
N ASP A 278 -5.19 -14.83 12.42
CA ASP A 278 -4.17 -15.47 13.25
C ASP A 278 -4.82 -16.15 14.45
N SER A 279 -4.78 -17.47 14.47
CA SER A 279 -5.44 -18.24 15.52
C SER A 279 -4.62 -18.29 16.81
N PRO A 280 -5.29 -18.24 17.99
CA PRO A 280 -4.61 -18.43 19.27
C PRO A 280 -4.11 -19.88 19.47
N MET A 281 -4.58 -20.81 18.66
CA MET A 281 -4.22 -22.23 18.74
C MET A 281 -3.57 -22.72 17.44
N LEU A 282 -2.66 -23.69 17.54
CA LEU A 282 -2.06 -24.35 16.37
C LEU A 282 -3.11 -25.00 15.45
N VAL A 283 -4.16 -25.56 16.05
CA VAL A 283 -5.35 -26.05 15.33
C VAL A 283 -6.45 -25.01 15.54
N ALA A 284 -6.72 -24.23 14.53
CA ALA A 284 -7.72 -23.18 14.61
C ALA A 284 -9.12 -23.73 14.88
N GLN A 285 -9.85 -23.00 15.69
CA GLN A 285 -11.27 -23.19 15.94
C GLN A 285 -11.97 -21.87 15.65
N HIS A 286 -13.11 -21.92 14.94
CA HIS A 286 -13.91 -20.75 14.61
C HIS A 286 -13.11 -19.65 13.89
N ASP A 287 -12.53 -19.98 12.72
CA ASP A 287 -11.57 -19.13 12.01
C ASP A 287 -11.88 -19.05 10.49
N ALA A 288 -13.13 -19.31 10.11
CA ALA A 288 -13.48 -19.19 8.70
C ALA A 288 -13.67 -17.73 8.28
N SER A 289 -13.30 -17.44 7.05
CA SER A 289 -13.58 -16.14 6.44
C SER A 289 -14.09 -16.26 5.01
N SER A 290 -14.78 -15.23 4.57
CA SER A 290 -15.23 -15.08 3.18
C SER A 290 -15.18 -13.62 2.76
N SER A 291 -14.87 -13.38 1.49
CA SER A 291 -14.88 -12.02 0.94
C SER A 291 -15.44 -11.98 -0.47
N THR A 292 -15.99 -10.82 -0.84
CA THR A 292 -16.32 -10.47 -2.22
C THR A 292 -15.80 -9.06 -2.51
N ASP A 293 -15.21 -8.89 -3.68
CA ASP A 293 -14.72 -7.62 -4.18
C ASP A 293 -15.28 -7.38 -5.58
N GLN A 294 -15.79 -6.17 -5.81
CA GLN A 294 -16.39 -5.75 -7.08
C GLN A 294 -15.74 -4.42 -7.45
N PHE A 295 -15.09 -4.38 -8.58
CA PHE A 295 -14.45 -3.18 -9.10
C PHE A 295 -14.96 -2.87 -10.51
N LEU A 296 -15.31 -1.61 -10.74
CA LEU A 296 -15.69 -1.09 -12.04
C LEU A 296 -14.92 0.20 -12.32
N ARG A 297 -14.25 0.24 -13.47
CA ARG A 297 -13.68 1.45 -14.03
C ARG A 297 -14.32 1.76 -15.37
N ILE A 298 -14.68 3.03 -15.57
CA ILE A 298 -15.15 3.57 -16.86
C ILE A 298 -14.22 4.72 -17.22
N ALA A 299 -13.45 4.58 -18.29
CA ALA A 299 -12.58 5.64 -18.80
C ALA A 299 -13.13 6.16 -20.13
N LEU A 300 -13.36 7.48 -20.20
CA LEU A 300 -13.91 8.18 -21.35
C LEU A 300 -12.91 9.24 -21.84
N PRO A 301 -12.11 8.95 -22.88
CA PRO A 301 -11.35 9.97 -23.58
C PRO A 301 -12.27 11.00 -24.25
N MET A 302 -12.04 12.27 -23.94
CA MET A 302 -12.79 13.41 -24.49
C MET A 302 -11.86 14.23 -25.40
N GLY A 303 -11.67 13.77 -26.64
CA GLY A 303 -10.67 14.33 -27.59
C GLY A 303 -9.24 13.84 -27.24
N GLU A 304 -8.24 14.60 -27.68
CA GLU A 304 -6.82 14.19 -27.60
C GLU A 304 -6.14 14.49 -26.26
N ARG A 305 -6.77 15.28 -25.37
CA ARG A 305 -6.11 15.85 -24.20
C ARG A 305 -6.89 15.68 -22.91
N ASP A 306 -8.12 15.28 -23.00
CA ASP A 306 -9.00 15.19 -21.84
C ASP A 306 -9.40 13.73 -21.60
N LEU A 307 -9.35 13.33 -20.34
CA LEU A 307 -9.81 12.03 -19.89
C LEU A 307 -10.71 12.20 -18.68
N LEU A 308 -11.90 11.62 -18.77
CA LEU A 308 -12.80 11.45 -17.64
C LEU A 308 -12.78 9.97 -17.25
N ALA A 309 -12.50 9.65 -15.98
CA ALA A 309 -12.61 8.29 -15.49
C ALA A 309 -13.45 8.23 -14.23
N PHE A 310 -14.21 7.16 -14.09
CA PHE A 310 -15.02 6.85 -12.92
C PHE A 310 -14.60 5.49 -12.39
N ASP A 311 -14.29 5.43 -11.10
CA ASP A 311 -13.94 4.22 -10.38
C ASP A 311 -14.97 3.95 -9.30
N LEU A 312 -15.38 2.68 -9.17
CA LEU A 312 -16.28 2.18 -8.15
C LEU A 312 -15.69 0.88 -7.58
N SER A 313 -15.51 0.83 -6.26
CA SER A 313 -15.19 -0.41 -5.54
C SER A 313 -16.28 -0.68 -4.50
N ASN A 314 -16.67 -1.94 -4.35
CA ASN A 314 -17.56 -2.41 -3.30
C ASN A 314 -17.03 -3.74 -2.79
N GLN A 315 -16.69 -3.76 -1.51
CA GLN A 315 -16.15 -4.92 -0.84
C GLN A 315 -17.03 -5.34 0.33
N TYR A 316 -17.10 -6.63 0.55
CA TYR A 316 -17.66 -7.26 1.74
C TYR A 316 -16.71 -8.34 2.21
N ALA A 317 -16.46 -8.39 3.52
CA ALA A 317 -15.73 -9.48 4.16
C ALA A 317 -16.45 -9.90 5.45
N ALA A 318 -16.37 -11.17 5.77
CA ALA A 318 -16.86 -11.72 7.03
C ALA A 318 -15.81 -12.65 7.62
N PHE A 319 -15.55 -12.49 8.92
CA PHE A 319 -14.56 -13.24 9.68
C PHE A 319 -15.21 -13.84 10.91
N GLN A 320 -15.02 -15.13 11.11
CA GLN A 320 -15.16 -15.73 12.41
C GLN A 320 -13.95 -15.35 13.27
N ILE A 321 -14.17 -15.02 14.53
CA ILE A 321 -13.09 -14.70 15.45
C ILE A 321 -12.59 -15.99 16.09
N PRO A 322 -11.31 -16.35 15.87
CA PRO A 322 -10.79 -17.62 16.36
C PRO A 322 -10.75 -17.65 17.90
N ILE A 323 -11.09 -18.81 18.47
CA ILE A 323 -11.22 -19.01 19.91
C ILE A 323 -10.17 -19.99 20.45
N ASN A 324 -9.83 -19.85 21.74
CA ASN A 324 -9.04 -20.82 22.50
C ASN A 324 -9.88 -21.48 23.59
N THR A 325 -10.12 -22.77 23.47
CA THR A 325 -10.89 -23.55 24.44
C THR A 325 -10.02 -24.39 25.38
N ASN A 326 -8.68 -24.24 25.33
CA ASN A 326 -7.74 -25.02 26.14
C ASN A 326 -7.32 -24.24 27.40
N PRO A 327 -7.83 -24.60 28.59
CA PRO A 327 -7.48 -23.91 29.84
C PRO A 327 -6.02 -24.14 30.29
N ASN A 328 -5.28 -25.01 29.63
CA ASN A 328 -3.89 -25.32 29.94
C ASN A 328 -2.94 -24.85 28.82
N ASP A 329 -3.38 -23.95 27.97
CA ASP A 329 -2.51 -23.40 26.94
C ASP A 329 -1.47 -22.45 27.57
N PRO A 330 -0.17 -22.80 27.50
CA PRO A 330 0.86 -21.98 28.12
C PRO A 330 1.07 -20.63 27.40
N ASN A 331 0.54 -20.47 26.20
CA ASN A 331 0.75 -19.30 25.35
C ASN A 331 -0.47 -18.37 25.31
N SER A 332 -1.62 -18.80 25.78
CA SER A 332 -2.83 -17.99 25.75
C SER A 332 -3.55 -18.06 27.11
N PRO A 333 -3.56 -16.97 27.87
CA PRO A 333 -4.27 -16.90 29.15
C PRO A 333 -5.80 -16.86 28.99
N LEU A 334 -6.31 -16.43 27.83
CA LEU A 334 -7.75 -16.38 27.58
C LEU A 334 -8.31 -17.74 27.25
N VAL A 335 -9.37 -18.13 27.94
CA VAL A 335 -10.13 -19.38 27.73
C VAL A 335 -11.54 -19.06 27.33
N SER A 336 -11.87 -19.33 26.08
CA SER A 336 -13.21 -19.16 25.51
C SER A 336 -14.11 -20.35 25.80
N VAL A 337 -15.42 -20.13 25.82
CA VAL A 337 -16.41 -21.20 25.94
C VAL A 337 -16.52 -21.96 24.61
N PRO A 338 -16.54 -23.30 24.61
CA PRO A 338 -16.74 -24.06 23.37
C PRO A 338 -18.04 -23.66 22.66
N GLY A 339 -17.94 -23.34 21.36
CA GLY A 339 -19.06 -22.93 20.53
C GLY A 339 -19.40 -21.43 20.60
N THR A 340 -18.53 -20.59 21.18
CA THR A 340 -18.60 -19.13 20.99
C THR A 340 -18.59 -18.80 19.50
N ASP A 341 -19.50 -17.91 19.07
CA ASP A 341 -19.76 -17.57 17.67
C ASP A 341 -19.63 -16.06 17.42
N ASP A 342 -18.43 -15.54 17.67
CA ASP A 342 -18.11 -14.13 17.39
C ASP A 342 -17.80 -13.95 15.92
N VAL A 343 -18.46 -12.97 15.29
CA VAL A 343 -18.31 -12.70 13.86
C VAL A 343 -18.12 -11.20 13.63
N GLN A 344 -17.13 -10.84 12.81
CA GLN A 344 -16.99 -9.49 12.28
C GLN A 344 -17.38 -9.45 10.80
N GLN A 345 -18.21 -8.48 10.44
CA GLN A 345 -18.59 -8.19 9.06
C GLN A 345 -18.12 -6.80 8.68
N GLU A 346 -17.50 -6.69 7.53
CA GLU A 346 -16.95 -5.46 7.00
C GLU A 346 -17.54 -5.15 5.63
N TYR A 347 -17.93 -3.88 5.45
CA TYR A 347 -18.47 -3.37 4.20
C TYR A 347 -17.68 -2.13 3.82
N ASP A 348 -17.05 -2.13 2.66
CA ASP A 348 -16.35 -0.98 2.12
C ASP A 348 -16.91 -0.58 0.75
N ARG A 349 -17.13 0.70 0.54
CA ARG A 349 -17.59 1.26 -0.73
C ARG A 349 -16.82 2.52 -1.04
N PHE A 350 -16.18 2.51 -2.18
CA PHE A 350 -15.43 3.65 -2.67
C PHE A 350 -15.91 4.06 -4.05
N ALA A 351 -15.95 5.37 -4.30
CA ALA A 351 -16.18 5.92 -5.63
C ALA A 351 -15.29 7.15 -5.85
N SER A 352 -14.72 7.25 -7.04
CA SER A 352 -14.02 8.45 -7.49
C SER A 352 -14.43 8.84 -8.91
N LEU A 353 -14.31 10.13 -9.21
CA LEU A 353 -14.45 10.66 -10.55
C LEU A 353 -13.23 11.52 -10.85
N SER A 354 -12.40 11.11 -11.78
CA SER A 354 -11.22 11.85 -12.15
C SER A 354 -11.38 12.53 -13.50
N PHE A 355 -11.08 13.81 -13.56
CA PHE A 355 -10.94 14.56 -14.80
C PHE A 355 -9.49 15.01 -14.95
N THR A 356 -8.86 14.61 -16.05
CA THR A 356 -7.48 14.99 -16.36
C THR A 356 -7.43 15.75 -17.69
N HIS A 357 -6.90 16.98 -17.67
CA HIS A 357 -6.59 17.78 -18.86
C HIS A 357 -5.09 17.81 -19.08
N THR A 358 -4.62 17.40 -20.24
CA THR A 358 -3.20 17.42 -20.61
C THR A 358 -2.90 18.65 -21.47
N SER A 359 -1.80 19.35 -21.20
CA SER A 359 -1.35 20.50 -21.99
C SER A 359 -1.07 20.12 -23.45
N LYS A 360 -1.16 21.09 -24.36
CA LYS A 360 -1.00 20.86 -25.81
C LYS A 360 0.38 20.28 -26.19
N ASP A 361 1.41 20.62 -25.44
CA ASP A 361 2.79 20.14 -25.64
C ASP A 361 3.08 18.82 -24.90
N GLY A 362 2.09 18.24 -24.20
CA GLY A 362 2.25 17.03 -23.43
C GLY A 362 3.06 17.17 -22.13
N ASN A 363 3.59 18.37 -21.84
CA ASN A 363 4.52 18.60 -20.72
C ASN A 363 3.82 18.98 -19.41
N GLY A 364 2.52 18.89 -19.34
CA GLY A 364 1.78 19.21 -18.12
C GLY A 364 0.38 18.67 -18.10
N TYR A 365 -0.21 18.61 -16.92
CA TYR A 365 -1.61 18.27 -16.73
C TYR A 365 -2.22 19.04 -15.56
N VAL A 366 -3.54 19.09 -15.56
CA VAL A 366 -4.36 19.42 -14.39
C VAL A 366 -5.31 18.26 -14.19
N ARG A 367 -5.40 17.76 -12.94
CA ARG A 367 -6.28 16.68 -12.57
C ARG A 367 -7.14 17.07 -11.38
N VAL A 368 -8.42 16.71 -11.43
CA VAL A 368 -9.41 16.96 -10.38
C VAL A 368 -10.09 15.66 -10.05
N VAL A 369 -10.09 15.27 -8.78
CA VAL A 369 -10.61 13.97 -8.31
C VAL A 369 -11.51 14.19 -7.09
N PRO A 370 -12.80 14.45 -7.23
CA PRO A 370 -13.76 14.20 -6.16
C PRO A 370 -13.87 12.70 -5.89
N TRP A 371 -13.92 12.35 -4.62
CA TRP A 371 -14.00 10.96 -4.17
C TRP A 371 -14.83 10.83 -2.91
N MET A 372 -15.32 9.62 -2.63
CA MET A 372 -16.01 9.28 -1.40
C MET A 372 -15.74 7.83 -1.02
N ARG A 373 -15.70 7.57 0.29
CA ARG A 373 -15.68 6.23 0.88
C ARG A 373 -16.74 6.12 1.96
N TRP A 374 -17.34 4.97 2.08
CA TRP A 374 -18.22 4.58 3.15
C TRP A 374 -17.78 3.20 3.64
N ASP A 375 -17.55 3.11 4.94
CA ASP A 375 -17.08 1.91 5.62
C ASP A 375 -18.03 1.58 6.77
N ARG A 376 -18.31 0.30 6.99
CA ARG A 376 -19.04 -0.19 8.15
C ARG A 376 -18.39 -1.46 8.66
N ILE A 377 -18.12 -1.50 9.95
CA ILE A 377 -17.77 -2.71 10.69
C ILE A 377 -18.92 -3.05 11.64
N ALA A 378 -19.40 -4.28 11.55
CA ALA A 378 -20.34 -4.84 12.46
C ALA A 378 -19.68 -6.07 13.14
N TYR A 379 -19.36 -5.92 14.43
CA TYR A 379 -18.92 -7.03 15.28
C TYR A 379 -20.11 -7.53 16.07
N ASP A 380 -20.47 -8.79 15.88
CA ASP A 380 -21.54 -9.49 16.58
C ASP A 380 -20.94 -10.54 17.51
N GLY A 381 -20.64 -10.13 18.73
CA GLY A 381 -20.13 -11.02 19.77
C GLY A 381 -21.24 -11.88 20.38
N ASP A 382 -20.86 -13.08 20.78
CA ASP A 382 -21.72 -14.04 21.49
C ASP A 382 -21.80 -13.67 22.99
N LEU A 383 -22.58 -12.62 23.29
CA LEU A 383 -22.65 -12.02 24.62
C LEU A 383 -22.87 -13.04 25.74
N ASP A 384 -23.70 -14.09 25.49
CA ASP A 384 -24.02 -15.10 26.49
C ASP A 384 -22.82 -16.00 26.85
N ARG A 385 -21.90 -16.23 25.89
CA ARG A 385 -20.72 -17.07 26.09
C ARG A 385 -19.48 -16.27 26.43
N ASP A 386 -19.32 -15.06 25.90
CA ASP A 386 -18.19 -14.19 26.20
C ASP A 386 -18.09 -13.88 27.70
N VAL A 387 -19.20 -13.54 28.35
CA VAL A 387 -19.20 -13.28 29.80
C VAL A 387 -18.94 -14.51 30.67
N GLN A 388 -18.92 -15.71 30.08
CA GLN A 388 -18.53 -16.98 30.73
C GLN A 388 -17.05 -17.31 30.44
N ALA A 389 -16.44 -16.68 29.45
CA ALA A 389 -15.02 -16.81 29.18
C ALA A 389 -14.21 -16.11 30.30
N PHE A 390 -12.96 -16.51 30.46
CA PHE A 390 -12.11 -15.94 31.51
C PHE A 390 -10.65 -15.91 31.10
N VAL A 391 -9.92 -14.93 31.67
CA VAL A 391 -8.47 -14.84 31.59
C VAL A 391 -7.87 -15.47 32.84
N VAL A 392 -6.90 -16.34 32.67
CA VAL A 392 -6.11 -16.92 33.76
C VAL A 392 -4.95 -15.97 34.05
N ASN A 393 -4.97 -15.34 35.23
CA ASN A 393 -3.93 -14.45 35.67
C ASN A 393 -2.68 -15.25 36.11
N GLY A 394 -1.52 -14.60 36.12
CA GLY A 394 -0.26 -15.25 36.52
C GLY A 394 -0.21 -15.74 37.97
N ASP A 395 -1.05 -15.21 38.85
CA ASP A 395 -1.23 -15.69 40.22
C ASP A 395 -2.21 -16.88 40.33
N GLY A 396 -2.76 -17.34 39.22
CA GLY A 396 -3.74 -18.44 39.13
C GLY A 396 -5.19 -18.01 39.43
N THR A 397 -5.46 -16.73 39.63
CA THR A 397 -6.83 -16.22 39.69
C THR A 397 -7.43 -16.10 38.30
N THR A 398 -8.73 -15.90 38.17
CA THR A 398 -9.42 -15.70 36.89
C THR A 398 -10.16 -14.39 36.87
N THR A 399 -10.11 -13.69 35.72
CA THR A 399 -10.89 -12.49 35.43
C THR A 399 -11.92 -12.80 34.35
N PRO A 400 -13.22 -12.56 34.57
CA PRO A 400 -14.23 -12.75 33.55
C PRO A 400 -13.99 -11.84 32.33
N GLN A 401 -14.38 -12.35 31.14
CA GLN A 401 -14.37 -11.58 29.90
C GLN A 401 -15.61 -10.68 29.80
N ASN A 402 -15.53 -9.65 28.98
CA ASN A 402 -16.68 -8.83 28.62
C ASN A 402 -17.22 -9.28 27.24
N GLY A 403 -18.54 -9.28 27.07
CA GLY A 403 -19.16 -9.46 25.77
C GLY A 403 -19.31 -8.10 25.06
N LEU A 404 -19.17 -8.09 23.75
CA LEU A 404 -19.25 -6.87 22.93
C LEU A 404 -20.09 -7.08 21.68
N ARG A 405 -20.92 -6.10 21.34
CA ARG A 405 -21.41 -5.87 19.97
C ARG A 405 -21.09 -4.46 19.53
N GLN A 406 -20.62 -4.31 18.32
CA GLN A 406 -20.31 -3.01 17.74
C GLN A 406 -20.94 -2.84 16.36
N ASP A 407 -21.51 -1.67 16.10
CA ASP A 407 -21.90 -1.20 14.77
C ASP A 407 -21.26 0.16 14.52
N ARG A 408 -20.17 0.17 13.77
CA ARG A 408 -19.39 1.37 13.44
C ARG A 408 -19.53 1.71 11.97
N VAL A 409 -19.89 2.97 11.68
CA VAL A 409 -19.99 3.50 10.32
C VAL A 409 -19.10 4.73 10.19
N ALA A 410 -18.14 4.67 9.29
CA ALA A 410 -17.33 5.82 8.87
C ALA A 410 -17.70 6.25 7.45
N SER A 411 -17.64 7.54 7.19
CA SER A 411 -17.83 8.08 5.85
C SER A 411 -16.89 9.25 5.59
N TYR A 412 -16.28 9.19 4.43
CA TYR A 412 -15.30 10.16 3.95
C TYR A 412 -15.77 10.74 2.62
N ALA A 413 -15.53 12.02 2.43
CA ALA A 413 -15.73 12.67 1.13
C ALA A 413 -14.62 13.70 0.93
N GLY A 414 -14.04 13.73 -0.26
CA GLY A 414 -12.90 14.57 -0.51
C GLY A 414 -12.79 15.06 -1.95
N LEU A 415 -11.85 15.98 -2.12
CA LEU A 415 -11.44 16.51 -3.41
C LEU A 415 -9.92 16.60 -3.44
N ARG A 416 -9.31 15.93 -4.42
CA ARG A 416 -7.89 16.14 -4.76
C ARG A 416 -7.80 16.94 -6.05
N LEU A 417 -7.02 17.99 -6.02
CA LEU A 417 -6.64 18.76 -7.19
C LEU A 417 -5.12 18.70 -7.32
N SER A 418 -4.61 18.36 -8.50
CA SER A 418 -3.19 18.39 -8.80
C SER A 418 -2.92 19.03 -10.14
N ALA A 419 -1.82 19.78 -10.24
CA ALA A 419 -1.32 20.37 -11.46
C ALA A 419 0.18 20.08 -11.58
N TYR A 420 0.60 19.69 -12.76
CA TYR A 420 1.98 19.36 -13.08
C TYR A 420 2.44 20.10 -14.32
N ARG A 421 3.69 20.58 -14.29
CA ARG A 421 4.32 21.20 -15.45
C ARG A 421 5.81 20.87 -15.48
N ALA A 422 6.25 20.24 -16.56
CA ALA A 422 7.66 19.97 -16.83
C ALA A 422 8.24 20.96 -17.83
N SER A 423 9.47 21.34 -17.60
CA SER A 423 10.36 22.05 -18.51
C SER A 423 11.68 21.29 -18.63
N ASP A 424 12.69 21.85 -19.32
CA ASP A 424 13.98 21.18 -19.50
C ASP A 424 14.67 20.81 -18.19
N ARG A 425 14.54 21.62 -17.15
CA ARG A 425 15.23 21.45 -15.89
C ARG A 425 14.33 21.36 -14.67
N HIS A 426 13.05 21.70 -14.80
CA HIS A 426 12.11 21.79 -13.68
C HIS A 426 10.89 20.93 -13.95
N ALA A 427 10.42 20.24 -12.94
CA ALA A 427 9.17 19.53 -12.95
C ALA A 427 8.38 19.96 -11.71
N LEU A 428 7.55 20.99 -11.91
CA LEU A 428 6.73 21.60 -10.88
C LEU A 428 5.44 20.79 -10.69
N LYS A 429 5.11 20.50 -9.44
CA LYS A 429 3.83 19.91 -9.03
C LYS A 429 3.19 20.77 -7.94
N PHE A 430 1.91 20.99 -8.05
CA PHE A 430 1.10 21.70 -7.06
C PHE A 430 -0.16 20.90 -6.80
N GLY A 431 -0.64 20.87 -5.55
CA GLY A 431 -1.92 20.23 -5.26
C GLY A 431 -2.60 20.72 -4.01
N ILE A 432 -3.89 20.34 -3.93
CA ILE A 432 -4.78 20.60 -2.80
C ILE A 432 -5.52 19.31 -2.51
N ASP A 433 -5.50 18.88 -1.26
CA ASP A 433 -6.29 17.78 -0.71
C ASP A 433 -7.32 18.35 0.28
N LEU A 434 -8.58 18.07 0.08
CA LEU A 434 -9.67 18.40 1.01
C LEU A 434 -10.39 17.11 1.38
N GLN A 435 -10.63 16.89 2.67
CA GLN A 435 -11.32 15.72 3.17
C GLN A 435 -12.25 16.09 4.32
N GLN A 436 -13.46 15.59 4.29
CA GLN A 436 -14.42 15.62 5.39
C GLN A 436 -14.66 14.18 5.86
N GLU A 437 -14.70 14.01 7.17
CA GLU A 437 -14.82 12.72 7.84
C GLU A 437 -15.99 12.74 8.82
N ASN A 438 -16.75 11.65 8.90
CA ASN A 438 -17.82 11.46 9.87
C ASN A 438 -17.80 10.02 10.37
N LEU A 439 -17.92 9.86 11.69
CA LEU A 439 -18.02 8.57 12.37
C LEU A 439 -19.33 8.51 13.15
N ARG A 440 -19.92 7.33 13.18
CA ARG A 440 -20.93 6.91 14.16
C ARG A 440 -20.59 5.51 14.62
N SER A 441 -20.60 5.27 15.93
CA SER A 441 -20.45 3.95 16.52
C SER A 441 -21.51 3.75 17.57
N SER A 442 -22.05 2.53 17.63
CA SER A 442 -22.92 2.09 18.71
C SER A 442 -22.35 0.79 19.26
N ASP A 443 -21.89 0.83 20.50
CA ASP A 443 -21.21 -0.28 21.15
C ASP A 443 -22.06 -0.76 22.32
N LEU A 444 -22.49 -2.03 22.33
CA LEU A 444 -23.13 -2.69 23.47
C LEU A 444 -22.08 -3.53 24.19
N ILE A 445 -21.79 -3.20 25.43
CA ILE A 445 -20.85 -3.91 26.29
C ILE A 445 -21.60 -4.58 27.42
N GLN A 446 -21.46 -5.90 27.52
CA GLN A 446 -21.98 -6.71 28.61
C GLN A 446 -20.83 -7.08 29.54
N MET A 447 -20.90 -6.65 30.78
CA MET A 447 -19.91 -6.93 31.81
C MET A 447 -20.42 -8.00 32.77
N ALA A 448 -19.58 -8.97 33.11
CA ALA A 448 -19.92 -10.01 34.06
C ALA A 448 -20.36 -9.43 35.41
N GLY A 449 -21.61 -9.66 35.83
CA GLY A 449 -22.16 -9.23 37.10
C GLY A 449 -22.53 -7.74 37.19
N SER A 450 -22.53 -7.00 36.06
CA SER A 450 -22.92 -5.60 35.97
C SER A 450 -24.03 -5.39 34.93
N PRO A 451 -24.78 -4.29 34.99
CA PRO A 451 -25.72 -3.95 33.93
C PRO A 451 -25.02 -3.70 32.59
N ASP A 452 -25.70 -4.06 31.52
CA ASP A 452 -25.25 -3.78 30.15
C ASP A 452 -25.07 -2.27 29.94
N PHE A 453 -24.10 -1.92 29.14
CA PHE A 453 -23.76 -0.54 28.83
C PHE A 453 -23.81 -0.31 27.29
N ILE A 454 -24.47 0.77 26.88
CA ILE A 454 -24.51 1.20 25.48
C ILE A 454 -23.75 2.51 25.35
N ASP A 455 -22.77 2.55 24.44
CA ASP A 455 -22.07 3.76 24.05
C ASP A 455 -22.40 4.13 22.60
N ASP A 456 -23.09 5.27 22.46
CA ASP A 456 -23.38 5.87 21.16
C ASP A 456 -22.43 7.04 20.92
N ALA A 457 -21.43 6.84 20.07
CA ALA A 457 -20.44 7.86 19.74
C ALA A 457 -20.65 8.44 18.34
N ALA A 458 -20.35 9.74 18.21
CA ALA A 458 -20.28 10.40 16.91
C ALA A 458 -19.11 11.40 16.89
N ALA A 459 -18.33 11.35 15.82
CA ALA A 459 -17.22 12.28 15.62
C ALA A 459 -17.24 12.84 14.18
N ARG A 460 -16.65 14.01 14.02
CA ARG A 460 -16.49 14.68 12.72
C ARG A 460 -15.16 15.36 12.66
N GLY A 461 -14.58 15.39 11.45
CA GLY A 461 -13.35 16.10 11.19
C GLY A 461 -13.24 16.60 9.77
N THR A 462 -12.28 17.48 9.56
CA THR A 462 -11.84 17.89 8.24
C THR A 462 -10.32 17.88 8.19
N GLN A 463 -9.78 17.46 7.08
CA GLN A 463 -8.37 17.56 6.78
C GLN A 463 -8.16 18.38 5.50
N THR A 464 -7.16 19.24 5.51
CA THR A 464 -6.77 20.08 4.37
C THR A 464 -5.27 19.95 4.18
N GLY A 465 -4.83 19.63 2.98
CA GLY A 465 -3.44 19.63 2.57
C GLY A 465 -3.23 20.54 1.35
N ILE A 466 -2.16 21.35 1.36
CA ILE A 466 -1.75 22.16 0.22
C ILE A 466 -0.26 21.95 0.04
N TYR A 467 0.17 21.64 -1.20
CA TYR A 467 1.59 21.41 -1.45
C TYR A 467 2.08 22.02 -2.76
N VAL A 468 3.36 22.29 -2.80
CA VAL A 468 4.13 22.63 -4.00
C VAL A 468 5.45 21.88 -3.95
N GLU A 469 5.88 21.38 -5.10
CA GLU A 469 7.12 20.62 -5.25
C GLU A 469 7.78 20.92 -6.59
N ASP A 470 9.11 21.00 -6.61
CA ASP A 470 9.92 21.15 -7.82
C ASP A 470 11.03 20.10 -7.86
N LYS A 471 11.00 19.22 -8.85
CA LYS A 471 12.13 18.36 -9.22
C LYS A 471 13.04 19.12 -10.18
N TRP A 472 14.12 19.67 -9.66
CA TRP A 472 15.07 20.49 -10.40
C TRP A 472 16.30 19.67 -10.80
N THR A 473 16.57 19.57 -12.10
CA THR A 473 17.84 19.07 -12.63
C THR A 473 18.88 20.18 -12.59
N ALA A 474 19.57 20.31 -11.45
CA ALA A 474 20.52 21.40 -11.19
C ALA A 474 21.73 21.32 -12.10
N THR A 475 22.27 20.12 -12.28
CA THR A 475 23.40 19.84 -13.21
C THR A 475 23.13 18.53 -13.97
N GLN A 476 24.09 18.04 -14.73
CA GLN A 476 24.01 16.71 -15.38
C GLN A 476 24.08 15.56 -14.36
N HIS A 477 24.60 15.80 -13.16
CA HIS A 477 24.84 14.81 -12.12
C HIS A 477 23.93 15.02 -10.89
N ILE A 478 23.47 16.26 -10.66
CA ILE A 478 22.72 16.61 -9.46
C ILE A 478 21.26 16.90 -9.81
N SER A 479 20.35 16.21 -9.16
CA SER A 479 18.93 16.55 -9.10
C SER A 479 18.52 16.87 -7.67
N VAL A 480 17.64 17.85 -7.54
CA VAL A 480 17.09 18.31 -6.25
C VAL A 480 15.58 18.26 -6.34
N ASN A 481 14.94 17.60 -5.39
CA ASN A 481 13.50 17.67 -5.21
C ASN A 481 13.21 18.48 -3.94
N ALA A 482 12.64 19.67 -4.10
CA ALA A 482 12.31 20.57 -3.01
C ALA A 482 10.80 20.78 -2.94
N GLY A 483 10.22 20.48 -1.78
CA GLY A 483 8.79 20.56 -1.57
C GLY A 483 8.41 21.27 -0.27
N LEU A 484 7.22 21.83 -0.27
CA LEU A 484 6.62 22.44 0.91
C LEU A 484 5.15 22.02 0.96
N ARG A 485 4.74 21.48 2.10
CA ARG A 485 3.34 21.09 2.35
C ARG A 485 2.83 21.74 3.62
N TYR A 486 1.60 22.21 3.57
CA TYR A 486 0.85 22.65 4.74
C TYR A 486 -0.32 21.72 4.96
N ASP A 487 -0.41 21.12 6.15
CA ASP A 487 -1.52 20.28 6.59
C ASP A 487 -2.26 20.96 7.74
N HIS A 488 -3.58 20.84 7.75
CA HIS A 488 -4.46 21.34 8.81
C HIS A 488 -5.61 20.38 9.05
N SER A 489 -5.80 19.95 10.29
CA SER A 489 -6.93 19.14 10.73
C SER A 489 -7.78 19.89 11.76
N THR A 490 -9.09 19.64 11.74
CA THR A 490 -10.06 20.22 12.68
C THR A 490 -11.12 19.19 13.04
N GLY A 491 -11.83 19.44 14.13
CA GLY A 491 -12.94 18.62 14.61
C GLY A 491 -12.52 17.71 15.76
N TYR A 492 -12.48 16.38 15.55
CA TYR A 492 -12.12 15.42 16.59
C TYR A 492 -10.67 15.55 17.05
N VAL A 493 -9.79 15.96 16.17
CA VAL A 493 -8.39 16.33 16.47
C VAL A 493 -8.05 17.60 15.73
N GLY A 494 -7.44 18.55 16.42
CA GLY A 494 -7.06 19.85 15.86
C GLY A 494 -5.55 20.01 15.76
N GLY A 495 -5.06 20.52 14.62
CA GLY A 495 -3.64 20.83 14.48
C GLY A 495 -3.26 21.30 13.08
N ALA A 496 -2.07 21.86 12.98
CA ALA A 496 -1.52 22.27 11.69
C ALA A 496 0.00 22.16 11.70
N GLN A 497 0.57 21.93 10.50
CA GLN A 497 2.03 21.93 10.31
C GLN A 497 2.41 22.40 8.92
N LEU A 498 3.51 23.15 8.87
CA LEU A 498 4.25 23.39 7.63
C LEU A 498 5.41 22.42 7.55
N SER A 499 5.45 21.64 6.46
CA SER A 499 6.31 20.48 6.30
C SER A 499 7.24 20.68 5.09
N PRO A 500 8.45 21.25 5.27
CA PRO A 500 9.46 21.30 4.22
C PRO A 500 10.03 19.91 3.96
N ARG A 501 10.36 19.63 2.71
CA ARG A 501 11.01 18.40 2.24
C ARG A 501 12.08 18.74 1.23
N LEU A 502 13.21 18.06 1.33
CA LEU A 502 14.35 18.26 0.45
C LEU A 502 15.00 16.91 0.17
N GLU A 503 15.11 16.57 -1.08
CA GLU A 503 15.83 15.40 -1.57
C GLU A 503 16.94 15.87 -2.53
N ILE A 504 18.13 15.31 -2.39
CA ILE A 504 19.26 15.56 -3.26
C ILE A 504 19.80 14.23 -3.74
N ASN A 505 19.88 14.05 -5.05
CA ASN A 505 20.54 12.92 -5.68
C ASN A 505 21.76 13.44 -6.46
N ASP A 506 22.94 12.91 -6.15
CA ASP A 506 24.20 13.26 -6.81
C ASP A 506 24.85 12.00 -7.40
N GLU A 507 25.05 11.97 -8.70
CA GLU A 507 25.83 10.93 -9.38
C GLU A 507 27.32 11.18 -9.13
N ILE A 508 27.78 10.76 -7.94
CA ILE A 508 29.17 10.97 -7.46
C ILE A 508 30.23 10.21 -8.27
N ALA A 509 29.82 9.16 -8.98
CA ALA A 509 30.64 8.41 -9.90
C ALA A 509 29.72 7.76 -10.97
N ARG A 510 30.31 7.25 -12.02
CA ARG A 510 29.55 6.51 -13.04
C ARG A 510 28.73 5.41 -12.39
N ASP A 511 27.43 5.40 -12.69
CA ASP A 511 26.47 4.40 -12.19
C ASP A 511 26.34 4.34 -10.64
N THR A 512 26.79 5.39 -9.94
CA THR A 512 26.72 5.49 -8.46
C THR A 512 26.04 6.80 -8.06
N VAL A 513 24.91 6.70 -7.37
CA VAL A 513 24.12 7.83 -6.91
C VAL A 513 24.16 7.89 -5.38
N LEU A 514 24.57 9.02 -4.84
CA LEU A 514 24.37 9.38 -3.45
C LEU A 514 23.02 10.07 -3.31
N HIS A 515 22.20 9.59 -2.38
CA HIS A 515 20.88 10.11 -2.05
C HIS A 515 20.89 10.69 -0.65
N ALA A 516 20.31 11.87 -0.45
CA ALA A 516 20.08 12.48 0.85
C ALA A 516 18.67 13.07 0.90
N TYR A 517 17.94 12.80 1.99
CA TYR A 517 16.61 13.32 2.21
C TYR A 517 16.47 13.93 3.61
N TYR A 518 15.72 15.02 3.69
CA TYR A 518 15.20 15.62 4.90
C TYR A 518 13.73 15.96 4.71
N GLY A 519 12.88 15.60 5.66
CA GLY A 519 11.46 15.96 5.59
C GLY A 519 10.82 16.07 6.97
N ARG A 520 9.83 16.97 7.06
CA ARG A 520 8.87 16.97 8.16
C ARG A 520 7.58 16.31 7.70
N LEU A 521 6.99 15.49 8.55
CA LEU A 521 5.75 14.76 8.28
C LEU A 521 4.71 15.13 9.33
N TYR A 522 3.45 15.05 8.95
CA TYR A 522 2.30 15.32 9.80
C TYR A 522 1.27 14.23 9.58
N ALA A 523 0.78 13.61 10.66
CA ALA A 523 -0.28 12.63 10.61
C ALA A 523 -1.36 12.94 11.65
N ALA A 524 -2.60 13.07 11.20
CA ALA A 524 -3.75 13.05 12.10
C ALA A 524 -4.14 11.59 12.39
N PRO A 525 -4.59 11.26 13.62
CA PRO A 525 -5.11 9.94 13.91
C PRO A 525 -6.31 9.60 13.02
N GLY A 526 -6.51 8.34 12.70
CA GLY A 526 -7.68 7.87 11.99
C GLY A 526 -8.96 8.14 12.79
N LEU A 527 -9.97 8.72 12.15
CA LEU A 527 -11.25 9.04 12.84
C LEU A 527 -11.90 7.78 13.44
N GLU A 528 -11.73 6.64 12.78
CA GLU A 528 -12.33 5.36 13.16
C GLU A 528 -11.79 4.84 14.50
N ASP A 529 -10.57 5.21 14.86
CA ASP A 529 -9.88 4.77 16.08
C ASP A 529 -10.06 5.76 17.25
N VAL A 530 -10.71 6.91 17.01
CA VAL A 530 -10.92 7.92 18.07
C VAL A 530 -12.13 7.55 18.91
N ARG A 531 -11.88 7.12 20.15
CA ARG A 531 -12.90 6.79 21.15
C ARG A 531 -13.12 7.94 22.10
N ARG A 532 -14.37 8.11 22.56
CA ARG A 532 -14.72 9.08 23.58
C ARG A 532 -14.73 8.44 24.97
N ASP A 533 -14.62 9.32 25.96
CA ASP A 533 -14.37 9.03 27.39
C ASP A 533 -15.39 8.10 28.07
N ALA A 534 -16.61 7.92 27.52
CA ALA A 534 -17.71 7.27 28.24
C ALA A 534 -17.53 5.75 28.40
N VAL A 535 -17.08 5.06 27.34
CA VAL A 535 -16.76 3.61 27.41
C VAL A 535 -15.66 3.36 28.42
N ILE A 536 -14.66 4.22 28.37
CA ILE A 536 -13.42 4.11 29.08
C ILE A 536 -13.59 4.30 30.59
N THR A 537 -14.37 5.32 30.99
CA THR A 537 -14.61 5.60 32.41
C THR A 537 -15.52 4.57 33.08
N GLN A 538 -16.35 3.85 32.33
CA GLN A 538 -17.21 2.80 32.88
C GLN A 538 -16.54 1.43 32.93
N THR A 539 -15.73 1.11 31.95
CA THR A 539 -14.98 -0.17 31.91
C THR A 539 -13.75 -0.15 32.83
N SER A 540 -13.19 1.04 33.14
CA SER A 540 -12.04 1.19 34.01
C SER A 540 -12.22 2.39 34.98
N PRO A 541 -12.95 2.22 36.10
CA PRO A 541 -13.23 3.30 37.05
C PRO A 541 -11.99 3.94 37.70
N THR A 542 -10.83 3.27 37.57
CA THR A 542 -9.53 3.75 38.08
C THR A 542 -8.68 4.39 36.97
N ALA A 543 -9.24 4.60 35.79
CA ALA A 543 -8.54 5.13 34.65
C ALA A 543 -7.90 6.51 34.95
N SER A 544 -6.75 6.73 34.36
CA SER A 544 -6.07 8.02 34.36
C SER A 544 -6.90 9.08 33.61
N PRO A 545 -6.70 10.37 33.89
CA PRO A 545 -7.37 11.41 33.12
C PRO A 545 -7.07 11.28 31.63
N VAL A 546 -8.10 11.49 30.82
CA VAL A 546 -7.99 11.51 29.37
C VAL A 546 -7.38 12.84 28.93
N TYR A 547 -6.38 12.79 28.08
CA TYR A 547 -5.80 13.95 27.43
C TYR A 547 -6.24 14.03 25.97
N ASP A 548 -6.36 15.23 25.43
CA ASP A 548 -6.72 15.43 24.03
C ASP A 548 -5.68 14.79 23.10
N LEU A 549 -6.14 13.97 22.18
CA LEU A 549 -5.32 13.42 21.11
C LEU A 549 -4.69 14.54 20.29
N GLN A 550 -3.44 14.35 19.92
CA GLN A 550 -2.65 15.27 19.13
C GLN A 550 -2.22 14.63 17.80
N PRO A 551 -2.11 15.41 16.74
CA PRO A 551 -1.45 14.91 15.51
C PRO A 551 0.01 14.58 15.77
N GLU A 552 0.47 13.49 15.19
CA GLU A 552 1.89 13.12 15.17
C GLU A 552 2.67 14.07 14.27
N ARG A 553 3.91 14.40 14.68
CA ARG A 553 4.82 15.26 13.96
C ARG A 553 6.21 14.67 13.94
N ASP A 554 6.68 14.38 12.73
CA ASP A 554 7.97 13.73 12.55
C ASP A 554 8.98 14.63 11.89
N THR A 555 10.24 14.30 12.16
CA THR A 555 11.39 14.70 11.37
C THR A 555 12.09 13.45 10.88
N TYR A 556 12.21 13.31 9.57
CA TYR A 556 12.83 12.16 8.91
C TYR A 556 14.07 12.61 8.14
N VAL A 557 15.16 11.90 8.32
CA VAL A 557 16.40 12.06 7.57
C VAL A 557 16.86 10.72 7.00
N GLU A 558 17.39 10.75 5.80
CA GLU A 558 17.90 9.55 5.12
C GLU A 558 19.15 9.88 4.32
N LEU A 559 20.10 8.95 4.34
CA LEU A 559 21.30 8.99 3.49
C LEU A 559 21.47 7.62 2.84
N GLY A 560 21.48 7.59 1.52
CA GLY A 560 21.54 6.37 0.75
C GLY A 560 22.60 6.38 -0.34
N LEU A 561 23.03 5.20 -0.72
CA LEU A 561 23.92 4.98 -1.85
C LEU A 561 23.32 3.88 -2.74
N ALA A 562 23.16 4.20 -4.02
CA ALA A 562 22.73 3.26 -5.05
C ALA A 562 23.85 3.04 -6.06
N HIS A 563 24.13 1.79 -6.42
CA HIS A 563 25.10 1.45 -7.45
C HIS A 563 24.51 0.45 -8.46
N THR A 564 24.66 0.75 -9.73
CA THR A 564 24.24 -0.11 -10.83
C THR A 564 25.46 -0.84 -11.39
N PHE A 565 25.65 -2.10 -11.02
CA PHE A 565 26.77 -2.93 -11.50
C PHE A 565 26.67 -3.28 -12.98
N THR A 566 25.45 -3.59 -13.42
CA THR A 566 25.10 -3.89 -14.81
C THR A 566 23.68 -3.36 -15.08
N SER A 567 23.23 -3.39 -16.33
CA SER A 567 21.84 -3.07 -16.66
C SER A 567 20.80 -3.96 -15.94
N ALA A 568 21.26 -5.09 -15.41
CA ALA A 568 20.39 -6.06 -14.73
C ALA A 568 20.60 -6.14 -13.21
N LEU A 569 21.66 -5.57 -12.64
CA LEU A 569 22.02 -5.74 -11.23
C LEU A 569 22.27 -4.40 -10.54
N ARG A 570 21.53 -4.12 -9.45
CA ARG A 570 21.63 -2.90 -8.65
C ARG A 570 21.69 -3.25 -7.17
N ALA A 571 22.42 -2.44 -6.42
CA ALA A 571 22.43 -2.50 -4.96
C ALA A 571 22.13 -1.13 -4.37
N TYR A 572 21.50 -1.14 -3.19
CA TYR A 572 21.13 0.03 -2.41
C TYR A 572 21.54 -0.19 -0.96
N VAL A 573 22.02 0.86 -0.33
CA VAL A 573 22.23 0.90 1.11
C VAL A 573 21.68 2.22 1.61
N ASN A 574 20.80 2.19 2.59
CA ASN A 574 20.19 3.36 3.22
C ASN A 574 20.41 3.34 4.72
N ALA A 575 20.68 4.50 5.29
CA ALA A 575 20.59 4.76 6.71
C ALA A 575 19.54 5.83 6.96
N PHE A 576 18.65 5.60 7.91
CA PHE A 576 17.58 6.53 8.24
C PHE A 576 17.43 6.75 9.75
N ASP A 577 16.92 7.92 10.11
CA ASP A 577 16.54 8.30 11.48
C ASP A 577 15.24 9.12 11.42
N ARG A 578 14.22 8.66 12.13
CA ARG A 578 12.93 9.33 12.30
C ARG A 578 12.74 9.62 13.77
N THR A 579 12.52 10.89 14.09
CA THR A 579 12.13 11.33 15.42
C THR A 579 10.72 11.88 15.37
N ALA A 580 9.90 11.51 16.32
CA ALA A 580 8.49 11.87 16.37
C ALA A 580 8.09 12.44 17.74
N ILE A 581 7.10 13.32 17.74
CA ILE A 581 6.39 13.77 18.94
C ILE A 581 4.91 13.47 18.76
N ASN A 582 4.25 13.11 19.85
CA ASN A 582 2.85 12.64 19.87
C ASN A 582 2.66 11.43 18.92
N VAL A 583 3.54 10.44 19.02
CA VAL A 583 3.51 9.22 18.19
C VAL A 583 2.16 8.55 18.34
N LEU A 584 1.51 8.31 17.23
CA LEU A 584 0.22 7.62 17.20
C LEU A 584 0.43 6.11 17.34
N ASP A 585 -0.23 5.54 18.31
CA ASP A 585 -0.23 4.12 18.56
C ASP A 585 -1.63 3.68 18.99
N THR A 586 -1.90 2.39 18.98
CA THR A 586 -3.21 1.82 19.29
C THR A 586 -3.13 0.91 20.50
N THR A 587 -4.16 0.95 21.31
CA THR A 587 -4.32 0.02 22.42
C THR A 587 -5.69 -0.61 22.37
N GLN A 588 -5.78 -1.84 22.82
CA GLN A 588 -7.02 -2.60 22.90
C GLN A 588 -7.69 -2.34 24.24
N LEU A 589 -9.01 -2.18 24.24
CA LEU A 589 -9.79 -2.00 25.46
C LEU A 589 -10.11 -3.37 26.07
N ASP A 590 -9.43 -3.70 27.17
CA ASP A 590 -9.48 -5.04 27.77
C ASP A 590 -9.24 -6.13 26.70
N ASN A 591 -9.94 -7.24 26.73
CA ASN A 591 -9.87 -8.29 25.71
C ASN A 591 -11.02 -8.18 24.68
N THR A 592 -11.48 -6.97 24.39
CA THR A 592 -12.53 -6.71 23.39
C THR A 592 -11.92 -6.30 22.04
N PRO A 593 -12.61 -6.41 20.93
CA PRO A 593 -12.14 -5.89 19.64
C PRO A 593 -12.24 -4.35 19.51
N LEU A 594 -12.41 -3.65 20.62
CA LEU A 594 -12.38 -2.19 20.66
C LEU A 594 -10.94 -1.70 20.77
N PHE A 595 -10.47 -1.10 19.70
CA PHE A 595 -9.19 -0.41 19.69
C PHE A 595 -9.40 1.09 19.91
N ALA A 596 -8.45 1.72 20.56
CA ALA A 596 -8.41 3.16 20.73
C ALA A 596 -7.00 3.68 20.45
N VAL A 597 -6.92 4.78 19.71
CA VAL A 597 -5.65 5.44 19.44
C VAL A 597 -5.23 6.29 20.66
N PHE A 598 -3.94 6.32 20.92
CA PHE A 598 -3.32 7.18 21.91
C PHE A 598 -2.02 7.81 21.36
N ASN A 599 -1.44 8.74 22.10
CA ASN A 599 -0.15 9.33 21.75
C ASN A 599 0.92 8.93 22.75
N ASN A 600 2.00 8.31 22.29
CA ASN A 600 3.26 8.36 22.99
C ASN A 600 3.86 9.77 22.88
N ALA A 601 4.46 10.30 23.97
CA ALA A 601 4.97 11.67 24.00
C ALA A 601 6.12 11.88 23.00
N VAL A 602 6.99 10.91 22.90
CA VAL A 602 8.16 10.90 22.02
C VAL A 602 8.36 9.53 21.42
N GLY A 603 8.92 9.48 20.20
CA GLY A 603 9.35 8.24 19.56
C GLY A 603 10.54 8.45 18.66
N ARG A 604 11.24 7.37 18.38
CA ARG A 604 12.36 7.35 17.47
C ARG A 604 12.44 6.02 16.73
N VAL A 605 12.63 6.09 15.43
CA VAL A 605 12.98 4.91 14.63
C VAL A 605 14.25 5.19 13.85
N ARG A 606 15.20 4.28 13.92
CA ARG A 606 16.48 4.39 13.19
C ARG A 606 16.85 3.04 12.62
N GLY A 607 17.45 3.05 11.45
CA GLY A 607 17.82 1.80 10.81
C GLY A 607 18.82 1.92 9.69
N LEU A 608 19.21 0.74 9.23
CA LEU A 608 20.07 0.52 8.08
C LEU A 608 19.40 -0.51 7.18
N GLU A 609 19.26 -0.20 5.91
CA GLU A 609 18.68 -1.07 4.91
C GLU A 609 19.70 -1.41 3.84
N PHE A 610 19.69 -2.67 3.44
CA PHE A 610 20.41 -3.17 2.30
C PHE A 610 19.44 -3.82 1.32
N ARG A 611 19.62 -3.54 0.03
CA ARG A 611 18.83 -4.18 -1.04
C ARG A 611 19.70 -4.49 -2.25
N LEU A 612 19.49 -5.66 -2.84
CA LEU A 612 20.11 -6.10 -4.08
C LEU A 612 19.03 -6.61 -5.03
N ASP A 613 18.87 -5.97 -6.17
CA ASP A 613 17.89 -6.35 -7.19
C ASP A 613 18.60 -6.81 -8.46
N ALA A 614 18.08 -7.90 -9.05
CA ALA A 614 18.50 -8.34 -10.37
C ALA A 614 17.28 -8.60 -11.25
N SER A 615 17.20 -7.89 -12.38
CA SER A 615 16.07 -7.97 -13.31
C SER A 615 16.54 -8.13 -14.74
N SER A 616 15.89 -9.06 -15.45
CA SER A 616 16.06 -9.29 -16.88
C SER A 616 14.77 -9.87 -17.46
N ALA A 617 14.70 -10.08 -18.76
CA ALA A 617 13.53 -10.73 -19.37
C ALA A 617 13.19 -12.11 -18.75
N HIS A 618 14.21 -12.85 -18.28
CA HIS A 618 14.06 -14.22 -17.77
C HIS A 618 14.11 -14.32 -16.25
N VAL A 619 14.69 -13.35 -15.57
CA VAL A 619 14.91 -13.39 -14.12
C VAL A 619 14.43 -12.07 -13.53
N ASP A 620 13.68 -12.15 -12.45
CA ASP A 620 13.35 -11.05 -11.56
C ASP A 620 13.62 -11.52 -10.14
N SER A 621 14.53 -10.87 -9.44
CA SER A 621 14.94 -11.29 -8.11
C SER A 621 15.37 -10.10 -7.27
N GLY A 622 15.20 -10.22 -5.97
CA GLY A 622 15.65 -9.23 -5.00
C GLY A 622 15.93 -9.88 -3.65
N VAL A 623 16.83 -9.27 -2.93
CA VAL A 623 17.12 -9.58 -1.52
C VAL A 623 17.18 -8.27 -0.79
N SER A 624 16.47 -8.16 0.32
CA SER A 624 16.56 -7.03 1.25
C SER A 624 16.84 -7.51 2.67
N LEU A 625 17.55 -6.68 3.41
CA LEU A 625 17.83 -6.87 4.82
C LEU A 625 17.74 -5.51 5.51
N THR A 626 16.91 -5.41 6.53
CA THR A 626 16.75 -4.20 7.34
C THR A 626 17.12 -4.50 8.78
N ASN A 627 17.93 -3.62 9.36
CA ASN A 627 18.12 -3.52 10.80
C ASN A 627 17.46 -2.23 11.25
N SER A 628 16.46 -2.31 12.12
CA SER A 628 15.76 -1.14 12.64
C SER A 628 15.46 -1.29 14.12
N HIS A 629 15.30 -0.15 14.80
CA HIS A 629 14.87 -0.04 16.17
C HIS A 629 13.78 1.01 16.26
N ALA A 630 12.58 0.60 16.67
CA ALA A 630 11.44 1.45 16.96
C ALA A 630 11.26 1.54 18.47
N GLU A 631 11.30 2.75 18.98
CA GLU A 631 11.21 3.05 20.42
C GLU A 631 10.25 4.22 20.64
N ALA A 632 9.38 4.12 21.65
CA ALA A 632 8.58 5.25 22.09
C ALA A 632 8.55 5.34 23.61
N GLY A 633 8.05 6.47 24.15
CA GLY A 633 7.98 6.67 25.59
C GLY A 633 7.12 7.84 26.01
N GLY A 634 6.60 7.72 27.22
CA GLY A 634 5.64 8.63 27.80
C GLY A 634 4.28 8.53 27.11
N VAL A 635 3.25 9.09 27.72
CA VAL A 635 1.91 9.17 27.14
C VAL A 635 1.47 10.63 27.18
N SER A 636 1.06 11.19 26.03
CA SER A 636 0.69 12.61 25.90
C SER A 636 -0.75 12.86 25.48
N GLY A 637 -1.48 11.83 24.99
CA GLY A 637 -2.88 11.96 24.58
C GLY A 637 -3.64 10.64 24.67
N GLY A 638 -4.97 10.66 24.84
CA GLY A 638 -5.82 9.48 24.84
C GLY A 638 -5.64 8.50 26.02
N THR A 639 -5.26 8.92 27.17
CA THR A 639 -4.64 8.13 28.23
C THR A 639 -5.58 7.53 29.26
N PHE A 640 -6.38 6.61 28.93
CA PHE A 640 -7.30 6.01 29.89
C PHE A 640 -6.90 4.62 30.42
N LEU A 641 -6.05 3.91 29.70
CA LEU A 641 -5.62 2.55 30.08
C LEU A 641 -4.24 2.51 30.75
N PHE A 642 -3.57 3.64 30.90
CA PHE A 642 -2.22 3.69 31.48
C PHE A 642 -2.25 4.06 32.96
N PRO A 643 -1.36 3.48 33.80
CA PRO A 643 -1.27 3.83 35.20
C PRO A 643 -1.00 5.32 35.43
N PRO A 644 -1.50 5.91 36.52
CA PRO A 644 -1.16 7.29 36.92
C PRO A 644 0.37 7.46 36.98
N GLY A 645 0.89 8.47 36.28
CA GLY A 645 2.32 8.76 36.22
C GLY A 645 3.01 8.36 34.90
N SER A 646 2.39 7.54 34.07
CA SER A 646 2.92 7.19 32.75
C SER A 646 3.14 8.41 31.84
N ALA A 647 2.34 9.45 32.00
CA ALA A 647 2.49 10.71 31.26
C ALA A 647 3.80 11.47 31.53
N GLY A 648 4.52 11.19 32.61
CA GLY A 648 5.76 11.88 32.97
C GLY A 648 7.05 11.11 32.63
N ASP A 649 6.96 9.82 32.34
CA ASP A 649 8.12 9.00 32.00
C ASP A 649 8.32 8.97 30.48
N ILE A 650 9.31 9.73 30.01
CA ILE A 650 9.70 9.79 28.60
C ILE A 650 10.83 8.83 28.22
N THR A 651 11.10 7.83 29.07
CA THR A 651 12.13 6.82 28.77
C THR A 651 11.69 6.01 27.56
N LEU A 652 12.50 6.02 26.50
CA LEU A 652 12.23 5.24 25.29
C LEU A 652 12.31 3.75 25.61
N GLN A 653 11.30 3.02 25.22
CA GLN A 653 11.21 1.57 25.29
C GLN A 653 10.95 1.02 23.87
N PRO A 654 11.40 -0.19 23.56
CA PRO A 654 11.04 -0.82 22.30
C PRO A 654 9.53 -0.94 22.17
N GLU A 655 9.01 -0.54 21.00
CA GLU A 655 7.61 -0.75 20.66
C GLU A 655 7.30 -2.25 20.51
N ASP A 656 6.08 -2.65 20.80
CA ASP A 656 5.66 -4.05 20.75
C ASP A 656 5.72 -4.65 19.34
N HIS A 657 5.81 -3.81 18.32
CA HIS A 657 6.01 -4.14 16.90
C HIS A 657 7.43 -3.87 16.39
N ASP A 658 8.40 -3.59 17.29
CA ASP A 658 9.82 -3.50 16.91
C ASP A 658 10.36 -4.86 16.50
N GLN A 659 10.75 -5.01 15.24
CA GLN A 659 11.43 -6.20 14.73
C GLN A 659 12.84 -5.82 14.27
N THR A 660 13.84 -6.06 15.13
CA THR A 660 15.21 -5.56 14.96
C THR A 660 15.87 -5.97 13.64
N TRP A 661 15.63 -7.18 13.16
CA TRP A 661 16.10 -7.63 11.86
C TRP A 661 14.96 -8.21 11.05
N THR A 662 14.82 -7.71 9.84
CA THR A 662 13.88 -8.23 8.85
C THR A 662 14.58 -8.47 7.54
N GLY A 663 14.19 -9.49 6.81
CA GLY A 663 14.78 -9.81 5.52
C GLY A 663 13.78 -10.45 4.59
N ASN A 664 13.80 -10.03 3.34
CA ASN A 664 12.99 -10.59 2.29
C ASN A 664 13.85 -10.99 1.12
N ALA A 665 13.53 -12.12 0.49
CA ALA A 665 14.16 -12.56 -0.73
C ALA A 665 13.10 -13.10 -1.69
N PHE A 666 13.21 -12.76 -2.95
CA PHE A 666 12.40 -13.39 -4.00
C PHE A 666 13.24 -13.71 -5.21
N TYR A 667 12.89 -14.77 -5.91
CA TYR A 667 13.51 -15.18 -7.16
C TYR A 667 12.44 -15.75 -8.09
N THR A 668 12.20 -15.07 -9.19
CA THR A 668 11.31 -15.53 -10.26
C THR A 668 12.12 -15.88 -11.50
N ARG A 669 12.02 -17.10 -11.97
CA ARG A 669 12.57 -17.54 -13.25
C ARG A 669 11.45 -17.74 -14.27
N ARG A 670 11.62 -17.17 -15.47
CA ARG A 670 10.68 -17.31 -16.58
C ARG A 670 11.28 -18.16 -17.68
N PHE A 671 10.45 -19.02 -18.26
CA PHE A 671 10.85 -20.04 -19.23
C PHE A 671 10.06 -19.92 -20.53
N GLY A 672 10.62 -20.55 -21.58
CA GLY A 672 10.01 -20.59 -22.91
C GLY A 672 10.18 -19.30 -23.71
N PRO A 673 9.87 -19.33 -25.00
CA PRO A 673 10.05 -18.18 -25.90
C PRO A 673 9.04 -17.04 -25.64
N ASP A 674 7.91 -17.35 -25.02
CA ASP A 674 6.87 -16.38 -24.66
C ASP A 674 6.96 -15.90 -23.20
N LEU A 675 7.92 -16.43 -22.42
CA LEU A 675 8.20 -16.09 -21.03
C LEU A 675 6.97 -16.15 -20.08
N ARG A 676 5.95 -16.93 -20.45
CA ARG A 676 4.71 -17.10 -19.69
C ARG A 676 4.80 -18.18 -18.61
N THR A 677 5.69 -19.14 -18.77
CA THR A 677 5.94 -20.16 -17.74
C THR A 677 6.91 -19.60 -16.71
N PHE A 678 6.62 -19.79 -15.43
CA PHE A 678 7.43 -19.23 -14.36
C PHE A 678 7.54 -20.19 -13.16
N ALA A 679 8.56 -19.95 -12.37
CA ALA A 679 8.72 -20.48 -11.03
C ALA A 679 9.22 -19.34 -10.13
N THR A 680 8.57 -19.12 -9.00
CA THR A 680 8.91 -18.11 -8.00
C THR A 680 9.17 -18.79 -6.67
N LEU A 681 10.25 -18.39 -6.01
CA LEU A 681 10.55 -18.67 -4.62
C LEU A 681 10.54 -17.32 -3.89
N GLN A 682 9.87 -17.26 -2.78
CA GLN A 682 9.88 -16.13 -1.85
C GLN A 682 10.30 -16.63 -0.47
N ALA A 683 11.05 -15.84 0.27
CA ALA A 683 11.44 -16.14 1.63
C ALA A 683 11.41 -14.86 2.47
N GLU A 684 10.97 -15.01 3.70
CA GLU A 684 10.89 -13.96 4.71
C GLU A 684 11.63 -14.43 5.96
N TYR A 685 12.29 -13.50 6.63
CA TYR A 685 12.94 -13.68 7.92
C TYR A 685 12.62 -12.51 8.84
N GLY A 686 12.33 -12.78 10.12
CA GLY A 686 12.16 -11.76 11.15
C GLY A 686 12.71 -12.22 12.49
N THR A 687 13.30 -11.28 13.25
CA THR A 687 13.50 -11.48 14.68
C THR A 687 12.15 -11.34 15.38
N GLY A 688 11.93 -12.09 16.46
CA GLY A 688 10.66 -12.03 17.19
C GLY A 688 10.40 -10.63 17.75
N PHE A 689 9.12 -10.29 17.88
CA PHE A 689 8.67 -9.05 18.49
C PHE A 689 8.94 -9.01 19.99
N PRO A 690 9.07 -7.82 20.61
CA PRO A 690 9.13 -7.67 22.06
C PRO A 690 7.88 -8.23 22.73
N VAL A 691 8.06 -8.79 23.91
CA VAL A 691 6.97 -9.32 24.74
C VAL A 691 7.21 -8.88 26.16
N GLN A 692 6.20 -8.31 26.81
CA GLN A 692 6.19 -8.07 28.22
C GLN A 692 5.75 -9.35 28.95
N PHE A 693 6.68 -9.95 29.68
CA PHE A 693 6.39 -11.07 30.55
C PHE A 693 6.34 -10.59 32.01
N GLU A 694 5.59 -11.28 32.85
CA GLU A 694 5.57 -10.99 34.31
C GLU A 694 6.94 -10.98 34.98
N ASN A 695 7.92 -11.69 34.41
CA ASN A 695 9.28 -11.84 34.94
C ASN A 695 10.34 -10.99 34.21
N GLY A 696 9.92 -10.02 33.39
CA GLY A 696 10.80 -9.10 32.64
C GLY A 696 10.59 -9.16 31.14
N ASP A 697 11.09 -8.13 30.46
CA ASP A 697 10.98 -7.96 29.03
C ASP A 697 11.74 -9.04 28.25
N GLY A 698 11.17 -9.54 27.19
CA GLY A 698 11.74 -10.57 26.31
C GLY A 698 11.40 -10.33 24.86
N ARG A 699 11.82 -11.27 24.01
CA ARG A 699 11.42 -11.32 22.59
C ARG A 699 10.96 -12.72 22.22
N LEU A 700 10.00 -12.80 21.32
CA LEU A 700 9.63 -14.05 20.67
C LEU A 700 10.82 -14.58 19.85
N PRO A 701 10.89 -15.90 19.60
CA PRO A 701 11.93 -16.48 18.77
C PRO A 701 11.93 -15.91 17.36
N ALA A 702 13.11 -15.83 16.74
CA ALA A 702 13.22 -15.49 15.32
C ALA A 702 12.53 -16.57 14.46
N HIS A 703 11.97 -16.12 13.34
CA HIS A 703 11.21 -16.97 12.42
C HIS A 703 11.64 -16.77 10.96
N TRP A 704 11.24 -17.68 10.12
CA TRP A 704 11.38 -17.57 8.68
C TRP A 704 10.28 -18.37 7.97
N ILE A 705 9.87 -17.92 6.82
CA ILE A 705 8.88 -18.59 5.96
C ILE A 705 9.45 -18.66 4.55
N ALA A 706 9.04 -19.69 3.80
CA ALA A 706 9.33 -19.78 2.37
C ALA A 706 8.07 -20.19 1.62
N ASP A 707 7.79 -19.48 0.54
CA ASP A 707 6.64 -19.67 -0.33
C ASP A 707 7.11 -19.97 -1.75
N VAL A 708 6.35 -20.80 -2.48
CA VAL A 708 6.67 -21.17 -3.85
C VAL A 708 5.44 -21.04 -4.73
N SER A 709 5.62 -20.50 -5.93
CA SER A 709 4.61 -20.62 -6.99
C SER A 709 5.24 -21.10 -8.27
N VAL A 710 4.56 -22.00 -8.97
CA VAL A 710 4.93 -22.48 -10.30
C VAL A 710 3.72 -22.45 -11.21
N GLY A 711 3.91 -21.98 -12.44
CA GLY A 711 2.75 -21.86 -13.30
C GLY A 711 3.06 -21.39 -14.71
N ARG A 712 1.99 -21.22 -15.45
CA ARG A 712 1.98 -20.58 -16.74
C ARG A 712 0.87 -19.52 -16.77
N ALA A 713 1.24 -18.27 -17.04
CA ALA A 713 0.26 -17.22 -17.23
C ALA A 713 -0.62 -17.48 -18.46
N ALA A 714 -1.89 -17.19 -18.37
CA ALA A 714 -2.83 -17.27 -19.48
C ALA A 714 -2.36 -16.44 -20.68
N ASP A 715 -2.69 -16.87 -21.89
CA ASP A 715 -2.43 -16.12 -23.12
C ASP A 715 -3.77 -15.59 -23.68
N PRO A 716 -4.17 -14.36 -23.33
CA PRO A 716 -5.45 -13.82 -23.76
C PRO A 716 -5.50 -13.61 -25.27
N VAL A 717 -4.38 -13.33 -25.93
CA VAL A 717 -4.31 -13.15 -27.39
C VAL A 717 -4.57 -14.46 -28.14
N ARG A 718 -3.97 -15.56 -27.66
CA ARG A 718 -4.15 -16.90 -28.23
C ARG A 718 -5.23 -17.72 -27.53
N LYS A 719 -5.94 -17.13 -26.56
CA LYS A 719 -6.98 -17.77 -25.76
C LYS A 719 -6.54 -19.10 -25.14
N ARG A 720 -5.30 -19.13 -24.59
CA ARG A 720 -4.74 -20.33 -23.95
C ARG A 720 -4.87 -20.23 -22.44
N LEU A 721 -5.25 -21.34 -21.82
CA LEU A 721 -5.36 -21.45 -20.38
C LEU A 721 -4.06 -21.10 -19.67
N GLY A 722 -4.20 -20.43 -18.55
CA GLY A 722 -3.18 -20.30 -17.50
C GLY A 722 -3.45 -21.27 -16.36
N TYR A 723 -2.41 -21.61 -15.62
CA TYR A 723 -2.52 -22.39 -14.39
C TYR A 723 -1.39 -22.02 -13.44
N THR A 724 -1.66 -22.06 -12.14
CA THR A 724 -0.69 -21.76 -11.10
C THR A 724 -0.92 -22.71 -9.92
N LEU A 725 0.16 -23.28 -9.42
CA LEU A 725 0.22 -23.97 -8.14
C LEU A 725 1.05 -23.10 -7.18
N SER A 726 0.43 -22.69 -6.08
CA SER A 726 1.09 -21.95 -5.00
C SER A 726 1.18 -22.81 -3.75
N VAL A 727 2.28 -22.72 -3.04
CA VAL A 727 2.48 -23.33 -1.72
C VAL A 727 2.99 -22.24 -0.79
N ASP A 728 2.13 -21.79 0.09
CA ASP A 728 2.46 -20.83 1.15
C ASP A 728 2.99 -21.61 2.35
N ASN A 729 3.99 -21.07 3.05
CA ASN A 729 4.68 -21.71 4.16
C ASN A 729 5.11 -23.16 3.82
N LEU A 730 5.95 -23.31 2.81
CA LEU A 730 6.37 -24.59 2.21
C LEU A 730 6.80 -25.65 3.23
N PHE A 731 7.46 -25.21 4.31
CA PHE A 731 8.02 -26.09 5.32
C PHE A 731 7.10 -26.29 6.54
N ASP A 732 5.88 -25.72 6.52
CA ASP A 732 4.93 -25.72 7.63
C ASP A 732 5.55 -25.23 8.94
N HIS A 733 6.39 -24.20 8.85
CA HIS A 733 7.05 -23.62 10.01
C HIS A 733 6.03 -22.82 10.84
N ARG A 734 5.82 -23.26 12.10
CA ARG A 734 4.85 -22.67 13.02
C ARG A 734 5.59 -21.86 14.07
N TYR A 735 5.21 -20.59 14.22
CA TYR A 735 5.77 -19.68 15.20
C TYR A 735 4.69 -18.74 15.75
N LEU A 736 4.98 -18.17 16.92
CA LEU A 736 4.14 -17.12 17.50
C LEU A 736 4.42 -15.79 16.80
N VAL A 737 3.39 -15.20 16.24
CA VAL A 737 3.42 -13.84 15.68
C VAL A 737 3.39 -12.85 16.83
N LYS A 738 2.47 -13.04 17.79
CA LYS A 738 2.26 -12.13 18.91
C LYS A 738 1.72 -12.89 20.13
N VAL A 739 1.94 -12.33 21.31
CA VAL A 739 1.28 -12.69 22.57
C VAL A 739 0.85 -11.44 23.31
N ASN A 740 -0.19 -11.54 24.12
CA ASN A 740 -0.81 -10.45 24.87
C ASN A 740 -1.37 -9.32 23.97
N ASN A 741 -1.85 -9.66 22.79
CA ASN A 741 -2.43 -8.72 21.86
C ASN A 741 -3.55 -9.40 21.03
N GLY A 742 -4.50 -8.63 20.54
CA GLY A 742 -5.61 -9.12 19.73
C GLY A 742 -6.74 -9.75 20.54
N PHE A 743 -7.71 -10.33 19.85
CA PHE A 743 -8.96 -10.85 20.44
C PHE A 743 -8.73 -11.97 21.46
N ASN A 744 -7.73 -12.78 21.26
CA ASN A 744 -7.48 -13.97 22.09
C ASN A 744 -6.04 -14.02 22.62
N THR A 745 -5.41 -12.88 22.78
CA THR A 745 -4.10 -12.68 23.44
C THR A 745 -2.91 -13.37 22.77
N THR A 746 -3.09 -14.41 22.00
CA THR A 746 -2.02 -15.17 21.33
C THR A 746 -2.35 -15.38 19.86
N GLN A 747 -1.32 -15.34 19.03
CA GLN A 747 -1.45 -15.45 17.57
C GLN A 747 -0.36 -16.33 17.00
N TRP A 748 -0.79 -17.41 16.32
CA TRP A 748 0.09 -18.30 15.56
C TRP A 748 -0.01 -17.98 14.08
N ASN A 749 1.12 -17.97 13.39
CA ASN A 749 1.13 -17.82 11.93
C ASN A 749 0.31 -18.92 11.22
N ALA A 750 -0.11 -18.62 9.99
CA ALA A 750 -0.82 -19.58 9.17
C ALA A 750 0.01 -20.85 8.87
N PRO A 751 -0.60 -22.05 8.88
CA PRO A 751 0.06 -23.29 8.46
C PRO A 751 0.32 -23.28 6.95
N ARG A 752 1.06 -24.32 6.47
CA ARG A 752 1.19 -24.54 5.03
C ARG A 752 -0.16 -24.58 4.35
N ARG A 753 -0.26 -23.90 3.20
CA ARG A 753 -1.45 -23.90 2.35
C ARG A 753 -1.05 -24.15 0.91
N ILE A 754 -1.68 -25.11 0.25
CA ILE A 754 -1.50 -25.43 -1.17
C ILE A 754 -2.75 -24.99 -1.92
N VAL A 755 -2.59 -24.15 -2.95
CA VAL A 755 -3.69 -23.65 -3.79
C VAL A 755 -3.37 -23.86 -5.26
N PHE A 756 -4.31 -24.42 -6.01
CA PHE A 756 -4.24 -24.54 -7.45
C PHE A 756 -5.27 -23.64 -8.12
N ARG A 757 -4.84 -22.87 -9.14
CA ARG A 757 -5.71 -21.96 -9.90
C ARG A 757 -5.63 -22.26 -11.40
N ILE A 758 -6.78 -22.16 -12.06
CA ILE A 758 -6.88 -22.21 -13.53
C ILE A 758 -7.51 -20.91 -14.03
N THR A 759 -6.92 -20.32 -15.06
CA THR A 759 -7.40 -19.08 -15.70
C THR A 759 -7.76 -19.38 -17.16
N ALA A 760 -9.00 -19.12 -17.53
CA ALA A 760 -9.53 -19.29 -18.87
C ALA A 760 -9.84 -17.91 -19.49
N PRO A 761 -9.01 -17.42 -20.44
CA PRO A 761 -9.24 -16.16 -21.16
C PRO A 761 -10.13 -16.38 -22.39
N TRP A 762 -10.92 -15.33 -22.80
CA TRP A 762 -11.72 -15.33 -24.03
C TRP A 762 -11.59 -14.09 -24.89
#